data_f36d35c241aa3070b4aa7c4f596e4d22
#
_entry.id   f36d35c241aa3070b4aa7c4f596e4d22
#
_cell.length_a   1.000
_cell.length_b   1.000
_cell.length_c   1.000
_cell.angle_alpha   90.00
_cell.angle_beta   90.00
_cell.angle_gamma   90.00
#
_symmetry.space_group_name_H-M   'P 1'
#
loop_
_entity.id
_entity.type
_entity.pdbx_description
1 polymer ?
#
loop_
_entity_poly.entity_id
_entity_poly.type
_entity_poly.pdbx_seq_one_letter_code
_entity_poly.pdbx_strand_id
1 'polypeptide(L)'
;MRPFIGRSVRVLVVSAHFPPNFVSGGTLVPYRSAIELARRGHELAVFAGWIGPSPHAGSAFEEAIVAQELGGRAVPVRWFTTNDAIDWGSRLNYDNTAAAAEFAGMLQTFSPDVVHFHSMQGLGAGLLREAARAGVPFVVTAHDFWWWCGRQFLCDRDYHPCCPVVVAGACDCAVDRAWLDERTPATTSALRLAAQVLAVSESSAAVLRANGIPPEQLTVVHNPVVEAGGSAGVGGSAGVGSSAGASARPSTDGGNGVRFVFAGGPDPMKGLPVLRTALRSLVGEHGWSADLYGVAEPSTPRGAEGFPPNVRVHPPFSPDELAAVLSAADVLVVPSVMQETYSILTREALAMGLPVVTTTCLGPEEVVTDGVNGLIVPQDDPEALAAAMRELVRDPALLAQLRRAARDVELTTVSSHCDHLESIYAGICTPDDPGGERHAPRDHRAATPARPATGRRVERVLFVVGIDGAPLRYRAHLPREALALLGVHADVRHYRHPDVTVLGQEADVVVVYRVPATHQVARFIAEAHERGTPVVFDVDDLIFDPALEREIPALKILTGAERALWIQGVHRYRTTMELCDAFVGSTALLCEHASEVTGMPAFEFPNGAGIVMSRLADEAVRRPRLPGRIRVGYLSGTDTHDRDWATIEEVVVATLEAVPGAELWLVGKLTPGDAVRRLGDRVSLIGFQPWTTLPGLLRTLDVNLAPLEPGSRFNDAKSAIKWLEAGLSATPTIASPTRPFRHVIEHGANGMLAEGDDEWRDALSALLARDTLRRTLGQRARRDALLQLGPWTQGRRYLEILQSVEPRTRRASGWEDVLLDEPFEPIGLEPYGEAATDRPEPPVVPVRAHLGAWAHLGTLARRGAGSLRHRGVRATCGLVLERLGRRLEGRLGRRLERLGRRLG
;
A
#
# COMPACT_ATOMS: atom_id res chain seq x y z
N MET A 1 -21.91 25.35 9.33
CA MET A 1 -22.96 24.47 9.89
C MET A 1 -23.36 25.02 11.25
N ARG A 2 -24.65 25.09 11.59
CA ARG A 2 -25.07 25.52 12.94
C ARG A 2 -24.78 24.39 13.92
N PRO A 3 -24.20 24.61 15.11
CA PRO A 3 -23.97 23.58 16.10
C PRO A 3 -25.30 22.92 16.49
N PHE A 4 -25.23 21.64 16.83
CA PHE A 4 -26.37 20.83 17.29
C PHE A 4 -26.91 21.39 18.62
N ILE A 5 -27.75 22.43 18.53
CA ILE A 5 -28.31 23.09 19.70
C ILE A 5 -29.59 22.33 20.09
N GLY A 6 -29.55 21.46 21.10
CA GLY A 6 -30.74 21.13 21.85
C GLY A 6 -31.03 19.70 22.26
N ARG A 7 -30.32 18.65 21.86
CA ARG A 7 -30.60 17.28 22.36
C ARG A 7 -29.38 16.66 23.01
N SER A 8 -29.47 16.35 24.30
CA SER A 8 -28.48 15.51 25.01
C SER A 8 -28.53 14.09 24.44
N VAL A 9 -27.36 13.50 24.13
CA VAL A 9 -27.19 12.14 23.66
C VAL A 9 -26.56 11.32 24.79
N ARG A 10 -26.99 10.08 24.94
CA ARG A 10 -26.40 9.11 25.90
C ARG A 10 -25.32 8.32 25.18
N VAL A 11 -24.06 8.59 25.50
CA VAL A 11 -22.88 8.01 24.85
C VAL A 11 -22.19 7.02 25.75
N LEU A 12 -22.07 5.75 25.33
CA LEU A 12 -21.24 4.76 26.01
C LEU A 12 -19.87 4.69 25.33
N VAL A 13 -18.83 5.19 26.00
CA VAL A 13 -17.45 5.13 25.54
C VAL A 13 -16.83 3.79 25.93
N VAL A 14 -16.19 3.10 24.97
CA VAL A 14 -15.53 1.80 25.20
C VAL A 14 -14.07 1.89 24.80
N SER A 15 -13.15 1.57 25.71
CA SER A 15 -11.73 1.54 25.43
C SER A 15 -10.98 0.51 26.26
N ALA A 16 -10.13 -0.30 25.63
CA ALA A 16 -9.28 -1.25 26.32
C ALA A 16 -8.32 -0.59 27.34
N HIS A 17 -7.99 0.68 27.10
CA HIS A 17 -7.10 1.47 27.94
C HIS A 17 -7.73 2.83 28.21
N PHE A 18 -7.81 3.23 29.47
CA PHE A 18 -8.42 4.48 29.87
C PHE A 18 -7.72 5.05 31.14
N PRO A 19 -7.50 6.37 31.26
CA PRO A 19 -6.97 6.97 32.46
C PRO A 19 -7.89 6.73 33.68
N PRO A 20 -7.35 6.59 34.90
CA PRO A 20 -5.93 6.73 35.28
C PRO A 20 -5.12 5.43 35.15
N ASN A 21 -5.73 4.27 34.80
CA ASN A 21 -5.03 2.99 34.77
C ASN A 21 -3.87 2.97 33.75
N PHE A 22 -4.13 3.49 32.55
CA PHE A 22 -3.13 3.54 31.49
C PHE A 22 -3.19 4.87 30.74
N VAL A 23 -2.05 5.53 30.61
CA VAL A 23 -1.92 6.86 29.95
C VAL A 23 -0.96 6.75 28.77
N SER A 24 -1.48 7.00 27.58
CA SER A 24 -0.71 7.10 26.32
C SER A 24 -1.39 8.10 25.39
N GLY A 25 -0.74 8.47 24.28
CA GLY A 25 -1.36 9.34 23.28
C GLY A 25 -2.73 8.82 22.81
N GLY A 26 -2.86 7.53 22.54
CA GLY A 26 -4.12 6.91 22.10
C GLY A 26 -5.22 6.91 23.17
N THR A 27 -4.87 6.80 24.45
CA THR A 27 -5.84 6.78 25.57
C THR A 27 -6.33 8.16 25.97
N LEU A 28 -5.54 9.19 25.69
CA LEU A 28 -5.91 10.59 25.96
C LEU A 28 -7.04 11.07 25.04
N VAL A 29 -7.20 10.49 23.83
CA VAL A 29 -8.27 10.89 22.92
C VAL A 29 -9.66 10.58 23.46
N PRO A 30 -10.02 9.31 23.80
CA PRO A 30 -11.33 9.01 24.39
C PRO A 30 -11.56 9.75 25.70
N TYR A 31 -10.51 9.95 26.52
CA TYR A 31 -10.60 10.67 27.79
C TYR A 31 -10.92 12.16 27.60
N ARG A 32 -10.17 12.87 26.75
CA ARG A 32 -10.38 14.29 26.42
C ARG A 32 -11.75 14.52 25.77
N SER A 33 -12.16 13.64 24.87
CA SER A 33 -13.46 13.70 24.22
C SER A 33 -14.60 13.48 25.22
N ALA A 34 -14.46 12.53 26.15
CA ALA A 34 -15.44 12.30 27.21
C ALA A 34 -15.60 13.51 28.13
N ILE A 35 -14.50 14.17 28.54
CA ILE A 35 -14.54 15.38 29.32
C ILE A 35 -15.32 16.49 28.59
N GLU A 36 -15.01 16.74 27.34
CA GLU A 36 -15.62 17.82 26.55
C GLU A 36 -17.10 17.53 26.27
N LEU A 37 -17.46 16.30 25.89
CA LEU A 37 -18.85 15.88 25.69
C LEU A 37 -19.68 16.01 26.98
N ALA A 38 -19.10 15.63 28.16
CA ALA A 38 -19.75 15.84 29.45
C ALA A 38 -19.99 17.33 29.74
N ARG A 39 -19.02 18.20 29.44
CA ARG A 39 -19.16 19.67 29.58
C ARG A 39 -20.24 20.24 28.69
N ARG A 40 -20.43 19.68 27.49
CA ARG A 40 -21.47 20.06 26.54
C ARG A 40 -22.87 19.56 26.93
N GLY A 41 -22.99 18.72 27.93
CA GLY A 41 -24.26 18.28 28.52
C GLY A 41 -24.73 16.91 28.05
N HIS A 42 -23.91 16.14 27.36
CA HIS A 42 -24.21 14.75 27.07
C HIS A 42 -24.17 13.87 28.32
N GLU A 43 -24.97 12.81 28.34
CA GLU A 43 -24.92 11.79 29.38
C GLU A 43 -23.92 10.71 28.99
N LEU A 44 -22.93 10.45 29.83
CA LEU A 44 -21.83 9.56 29.54
C LEU A 44 -21.72 8.40 30.49
N ALA A 45 -21.28 7.24 29.96
CA ALA A 45 -20.76 6.12 30.74
C ALA A 45 -19.52 5.56 30.03
N VAL A 46 -18.63 4.89 30.75
CA VAL A 46 -17.41 4.32 30.22
C VAL A 46 -17.32 2.84 30.55
N PHE A 47 -16.99 1.99 29.57
CA PHE A 47 -16.57 0.61 29.76
C PHE A 47 -15.10 0.49 29.40
N ALA A 48 -14.22 0.19 30.35
CA ALA A 48 -12.79 0.28 30.20
C ALA A 48 -12.06 -0.98 30.68
N GLY A 49 -10.96 -1.33 30.01
CA GLY A 49 -10.03 -2.35 30.46
C GLY A 49 -9.12 -1.86 31.58
N TRP A 50 -8.74 -2.75 32.46
CA TRP A 50 -7.78 -2.52 33.55
C TRP A 50 -6.59 -3.45 33.41
N ILE A 51 -5.38 -2.87 33.35
CA ILE A 51 -4.10 -3.59 33.28
C ILE A 51 -3.38 -3.44 34.62
N GLY A 52 -2.79 -4.52 35.10
CA GLY A 52 -2.09 -4.56 36.41
C GLY A 52 -2.95 -5.15 37.52
N PRO A 53 -2.45 -5.13 38.76
CA PRO A 53 -3.19 -5.58 39.92
C PRO A 53 -4.49 -4.79 40.02
N SER A 54 -5.64 -5.50 40.16
CA SER A 54 -6.92 -4.84 40.38
C SER A 54 -6.89 -4.10 41.72
N PRO A 55 -7.34 -2.83 41.76
CA PRO A 55 -7.52 -2.12 43.06
C PRO A 55 -8.68 -2.69 43.90
N HIS A 56 -9.49 -3.56 43.33
CA HIS A 56 -10.62 -4.23 43.92
C HIS A 56 -10.26 -5.71 44.12
N ALA A 57 -10.33 -6.22 45.33
CA ALA A 57 -9.97 -7.61 45.65
C ALA A 57 -10.88 -8.61 44.96
N GLY A 58 -10.29 -9.62 44.26
CA GLY A 58 -11.07 -10.67 43.59
C GLY A 58 -10.33 -11.46 42.50
N SER A 59 -11.04 -11.85 41.49
CA SER A 59 -10.55 -12.70 40.42
C SER A 59 -9.83 -11.92 39.29
N ALA A 60 -9.14 -12.62 38.36
CA ALA A 60 -8.50 -12.02 37.19
C ALA A 60 -9.47 -11.25 36.27
N PHE A 61 -10.76 -11.44 36.41
CA PHE A 61 -11.83 -10.77 35.65
C PHE A 61 -12.75 -9.94 36.54
N GLU A 62 -12.20 -9.40 37.63
CA GLU A 62 -12.95 -8.58 38.54
C GLU A 62 -13.36 -7.24 37.89
N GLU A 63 -14.56 -6.83 38.23
CA GLU A 63 -15.20 -5.63 37.72
C GLU A 63 -15.54 -4.67 38.85
N ALA A 64 -15.37 -3.39 38.59
CA ALA A 64 -15.81 -2.35 39.51
C ALA A 64 -16.51 -1.23 38.72
N ILE A 65 -17.65 -0.81 39.24
CA ILE A 65 -18.30 0.42 38.83
C ILE A 65 -17.89 1.52 39.80
N VAL A 66 -17.19 2.53 39.27
CA VAL A 66 -16.81 3.72 40.03
C VAL A 66 -17.28 4.96 39.28
N ALA A 67 -17.68 5.99 40.01
CA ALA A 67 -17.94 7.29 39.40
C ALA A 67 -16.61 8.05 39.26
N GLN A 68 -16.27 8.45 38.07
CA GLN A 68 -15.12 9.32 37.78
C GLN A 68 -15.62 10.72 37.44
N GLU A 69 -15.01 11.74 38.00
CA GLU A 69 -15.38 13.11 37.67
C GLU A 69 -14.80 13.52 36.32
N LEU A 70 -15.67 13.69 35.36
CA LEU A 70 -15.30 14.14 34.01
C LEU A 70 -16.05 15.43 33.67
N GLY A 71 -15.32 16.51 33.39
CA GLY A 71 -15.94 17.79 33.05
C GLY A 71 -16.87 18.38 34.12
N GLY A 72 -16.62 18.11 35.41
CA GLY A 72 -17.47 18.53 36.53
C GLY A 72 -18.70 17.67 36.74
N ARG A 73 -18.78 16.48 36.12
CA ARG A 73 -19.87 15.52 36.25
C ARG A 73 -19.34 14.16 36.68
N ALA A 74 -20.08 13.47 37.56
CA ALA A 74 -19.81 12.09 37.93
C ALA A 74 -20.26 11.16 36.80
N VAL A 75 -19.30 10.47 36.16
CA VAL A 75 -19.52 9.54 35.04
C VAL A 75 -19.25 8.12 35.53
N PRO A 76 -20.17 7.17 35.39
CA PRO A 76 -19.93 5.79 35.76
C PRO A 76 -18.91 5.15 34.81
N VAL A 77 -17.87 4.55 35.43
CA VAL A 77 -16.85 3.79 34.72
C VAL A 77 -16.89 2.35 35.17
N ARG A 78 -17.16 1.43 34.28
CA ARG A 78 -17.06 -0.01 34.52
C ARG A 78 -15.69 -0.50 34.09
N TRP A 79 -14.89 -0.95 35.04
CA TRP A 79 -13.57 -1.51 34.77
C TRP A 79 -13.65 -3.04 34.65
N PHE A 80 -12.92 -3.57 33.66
CA PHE A 80 -12.79 -5.00 33.41
C PHE A 80 -11.30 -5.39 33.31
N THR A 81 -10.85 -6.35 34.13
CA THR A 81 -9.44 -6.75 34.16
C THR A 81 -9.04 -7.54 32.92
N THR A 82 -8.01 -7.06 32.19
CA THR A 82 -7.60 -7.61 30.90
C THR A 82 -6.17 -8.18 30.88
N ASN A 83 -5.55 -8.43 32.05
CA ASN A 83 -4.14 -8.86 32.13
C ASN A 83 -3.79 -10.06 31.25
N ASP A 84 -4.61 -11.12 31.28
CA ASP A 84 -4.38 -12.35 30.49
C ASP A 84 -4.89 -12.25 29.05
N ALA A 85 -5.56 -11.14 28.74
CA ALA A 85 -6.21 -10.94 27.44
C ALA A 85 -5.39 -10.06 26.48
N ILE A 86 -4.36 -9.35 26.96
CA ILE A 86 -3.56 -8.45 26.12
C ILE A 86 -2.46 -9.17 25.32
N ASP A 87 -2.11 -10.38 25.72
CA ASP A 87 -1.02 -11.14 25.05
C ASP A 87 -1.37 -11.49 23.62
N TRP A 88 -0.40 -11.31 22.74
CA TRP A 88 -0.47 -11.76 21.35
C TRP A 88 -0.47 -13.30 21.31
N GLY A 89 -1.44 -13.89 20.59
CA GLY A 89 -1.66 -15.34 20.55
C GLY A 89 -2.70 -15.81 21.55
N SER A 90 -3.12 -14.99 22.53
CA SER A 90 -4.27 -15.28 23.37
C SER A 90 -5.58 -15.11 22.59
N ARG A 91 -6.51 -16.07 22.68
CA ARG A 91 -7.85 -15.92 22.11
C ARG A 91 -8.59 -14.76 22.76
N LEU A 92 -8.39 -14.54 24.07
CA LEU A 92 -9.00 -13.45 24.82
C LEU A 92 -8.63 -12.06 24.27
N ASN A 93 -7.52 -11.94 23.53
CA ASN A 93 -7.13 -10.70 22.88
C ASN A 93 -8.20 -10.15 21.94
N TYR A 94 -8.90 -11.05 21.21
CA TYR A 94 -9.89 -10.68 20.20
C TYR A 94 -11.30 -11.24 20.46
N ASP A 95 -11.46 -12.24 21.30
CA ASP A 95 -12.73 -12.92 21.59
C ASP A 95 -12.84 -13.19 23.09
N ASN A 96 -13.18 -12.14 23.86
CA ASN A 96 -13.34 -12.17 25.31
C ASN A 96 -14.85 -12.23 25.64
N THR A 97 -15.36 -13.45 25.80
CA THR A 97 -16.79 -13.69 26.06
C THR A 97 -17.26 -13.15 27.41
N ALA A 98 -16.37 -13.14 28.42
CA ALA A 98 -16.70 -12.60 29.75
C ALA A 98 -16.86 -11.07 29.67
N ALA A 99 -15.92 -10.36 29.01
CA ALA A 99 -16.04 -8.93 28.76
C ALA A 99 -17.29 -8.58 27.93
N ALA A 100 -17.64 -9.42 26.94
CA ALA A 100 -18.86 -9.23 26.14
C ALA A 100 -20.15 -9.38 26.98
N ALA A 101 -20.20 -10.33 27.91
CA ALA A 101 -21.35 -10.51 28.79
C ALA A 101 -21.56 -9.32 29.72
N GLU A 102 -20.49 -8.82 30.34
CA GLU A 102 -20.54 -7.65 31.20
C GLU A 102 -20.93 -6.37 30.44
N PHE A 103 -20.36 -6.19 29.23
CA PHE A 103 -20.74 -5.10 28.37
C PHE A 103 -22.23 -5.16 27.99
N ALA A 104 -22.80 -6.35 27.72
CA ALA A 104 -24.22 -6.51 27.44
C ALA A 104 -25.08 -6.08 28.65
N GLY A 105 -24.63 -6.37 29.88
CA GLY A 105 -25.29 -5.87 31.11
C GLY A 105 -25.26 -4.34 31.18
N MET A 106 -24.15 -3.71 30.79
CA MET A 106 -24.03 -2.25 30.78
C MET A 106 -24.92 -1.61 29.70
N LEU A 107 -25.07 -2.24 28.53
CA LEU A 107 -26.00 -1.79 27.47
C LEU A 107 -27.44 -1.73 28.01
N GLN A 108 -27.86 -2.73 28.79
CA GLN A 108 -29.20 -2.77 29.38
C GLN A 108 -29.41 -1.71 30.45
N THR A 109 -28.42 -1.52 31.33
CA THR A 109 -28.56 -0.61 32.47
C THR A 109 -28.42 0.84 32.11
N PHE A 110 -27.47 1.15 31.25
CA PHE A 110 -27.23 2.53 30.75
C PHE A 110 -28.13 2.93 29.59
N SER A 111 -28.56 1.98 28.75
CA SER A 111 -29.40 2.21 27.55
C SER A 111 -28.88 3.36 26.66
N PRO A 112 -27.66 3.25 26.10
CA PRO A 112 -27.05 4.32 25.32
C PRO A 112 -27.79 4.57 24.00
N ASP A 113 -27.80 5.82 23.53
CA ASP A 113 -28.23 6.19 22.17
C ASP A 113 -27.16 5.79 21.12
N VAL A 114 -25.88 5.81 21.52
CA VAL A 114 -24.74 5.43 20.68
C VAL A 114 -23.61 4.83 21.54
N VAL A 115 -22.91 3.84 20.97
CA VAL A 115 -21.64 3.35 21.55
C VAL A 115 -20.47 3.86 20.71
N HIS A 116 -19.44 4.39 21.38
CA HIS A 116 -18.20 4.80 20.71
C HIS A 116 -17.04 3.91 21.17
N PHE A 117 -16.63 3.00 20.28
CA PHE A 117 -15.50 2.12 20.50
C PHE A 117 -14.18 2.78 20.08
N HIS A 118 -13.15 2.60 20.92
CA HIS A 118 -11.78 3.02 20.65
C HIS A 118 -10.86 1.80 20.54
N SER A 119 -9.93 1.61 21.48
CA SER A 119 -9.06 0.43 21.49
C SER A 119 -9.82 -0.79 22.04
N MET A 120 -9.61 -1.97 21.40
CA MET A 120 -10.38 -3.18 21.72
C MET A 120 -9.53 -4.36 22.20
N GLN A 121 -8.21 -4.22 22.23
CA GLN A 121 -7.29 -5.27 22.65
C GLN A 121 -7.61 -5.78 24.06
N GLY A 122 -7.86 -7.09 24.21
CA GLY A 122 -8.21 -7.72 25.48
C GLY A 122 -9.68 -7.61 25.88
N LEU A 123 -10.43 -6.61 25.39
CA LEU A 123 -11.89 -6.59 25.48
C LEU A 123 -12.56 -7.43 24.40
N GLY A 124 -11.95 -7.47 23.23
CA GLY A 124 -12.36 -8.31 22.12
C GLY A 124 -13.46 -7.73 21.24
N ALA A 125 -13.55 -8.25 20.02
CA ALA A 125 -14.53 -7.82 19.01
C ALA A 125 -15.97 -8.31 19.33
N GLY A 126 -16.15 -9.15 20.34
CA GLY A 126 -17.44 -9.60 20.85
C GLY A 126 -18.35 -8.46 21.28
N LEU A 127 -17.79 -7.39 21.86
CA LEU A 127 -18.55 -6.22 22.30
C LEU A 127 -19.28 -5.53 21.15
N LEU A 128 -18.67 -5.43 19.98
CA LEU A 128 -19.31 -4.84 18.79
C LEU A 128 -20.53 -5.68 18.36
N ARG A 129 -20.41 -7.01 18.44
CA ARG A 129 -21.50 -7.92 18.13
C ARG A 129 -22.64 -7.80 19.14
N GLU A 130 -22.35 -7.58 20.43
CA GLU A 130 -23.39 -7.34 21.45
C GLU A 130 -24.11 -6.00 21.20
N ALA A 131 -23.40 -4.92 20.86
CA ALA A 131 -24.03 -3.65 20.49
C ALA A 131 -24.96 -3.82 19.28
N ALA A 132 -24.51 -4.53 18.24
CA ALA A 132 -25.31 -4.83 17.06
C ALA A 132 -26.56 -5.67 17.41
N ARG A 133 -26.44 -6.71 18.26
CA ARG A 133 -27.57 -7.53 18.71
C ARG A 133 -28.59 -6.72 19.53
N ALA A 134 -28.10 -5.78 20.33
CA ALA A 134 -28.95 -4.88 21.09
C ALA A 134 -29.64 -3.82 20.24
N GLY A 135 -29.30 -3.71 18.94
CA GLY A 135 -29.83 -2.69 18.04
C GLY A 135 -29.32 -1.28 18.35
N VAL A 136 -28.22 -1.15 19.12
CA VAL A 136 -27.64 0.13 19.44
C VAL A 136 -26.63 0.51 18.37
N PRO A 137 -26.79 1.67 17.68
CA PRO A 137 -25.83 2.11 16.71
C PRO A 137 -24.48 2.43 17.34
N PHE A 138 -23.38 2.18 16.61
CA PHE A 138 -22.06 2.43 17.14
C PHE A 138 -21.06 2.90 16.09
N VAL A 139 -20.07 3.63 16.55
CA VAL A 139 -18.90 4.06 15.78
C VAL A 139 -17.63 3.47 16.37
N VAL A 140 -16.61 3.32 15.53
CA VAL A 140 -15.30 2.80 15.94
C VAL A 140 -14.22 3.78 15.52
N THR A 141 -13.48 4.38 16.46
CA THR A 141 -12.25 5.12 16.14
C THR A 141 -11.07 4.14 16.09
N ALA A 142 -10.48 3.98 14.91
CA ALA A 142 -9.33 3.12 14.68
C ALA A 142 -8.01 3.86 15.00
N HIS A 143 -7.54 3.72 16.27
CA HIS A 143 -6.28 4.34 16.71
C HIS A 143 -5.04 3.59 16.25
N ASP A 144 -5.20 2.35 15.82
CA ASP A 144 -4.15 1.43 15.39
C ASP A 144 -4.68 0.42 14.37
N PHE A 145 -3.86 -0.55 13.98
CA PHE A 145 -4.19 -1.57 12.99
C PHE A 145 -4.51 -2.95 13.61
N TRP A 146 -4.93 -3.00 14.87
CA TRP A 146 -5.29 -4.21 15.58
C TRP A 146 -6.31 -5.08 14.82
N TRP A 147 -7.17 -4.49 14.03
CA TRP A 147 -8.22 -5.17 13.27
C TRP A 147 -7.68 -6.22 12.28
N TRP A 148 -6.46 -6.04 11.76
CA TRP A 148 -5.80 -6.94 10.80
C TRP A 148 -4.45 -7.44 11.31
N CYS A 149 -3.68 -6.57 11.91
CA CYS A 149 -2.33 -6.87 12.35
C CYS A 149 -2.35 -7.55 13.72
N GLY A 150 -1.83 -8.77 13.81
CA GLY A 150 -1.72 -9.51 15.08
C GLY A 150 -0.84 -8.81 16.12
N ARG A 151 0.12 -7.99 15.66
CA ARG A 151 0.98 -7.14 16.50
C ARG A 151 0.52 -5.70 16.59
N GLN A 152 -0.64 -5.35 16.03
CA GLN A 152 -1.30 -4.05 16.16
C GLN A 152 -0.68 -2.89 15.36
N PHE A 153 0.65 -2.87 15.16
CA PHE A 153 1.37 -1.67 14.70
C PHE A 153 2.10 -1.86 13.36
N LEU A 154 1.79 -2.90 12.61
CA LEU A 154 2.41 -3.22 11.32
C LEU A 154 3.94 -3.28 11.41
N CYS A 155 4.44 -3.97 12.43
CA CYS A 155 5.83 -4.37 12.60
C CYS A 155 5.93 -5.89 12.71
N ASP A 156 7.00 -6.48 12.18
CA ASP A 156 7.29 -7.90 12.37
C ASP A 156 7.87 -8.20 13.77
N ARG A 157 8.23 -9.47 14.02
CA ARG A 157 8.80 -9.90 15.33
C ARG A 157 10.15 -9.26 15.65
N ASP A 158 10.90 -8.86 14.63
CA ASP A 158 12.23 -8.27 14.75
C ASP A 158 12.18 -6.74 14.69
N TYR A 159 10.96 -6.19 14.75
CA TYR A 159 10.65 -4.75 14.69
C TYR A 159 10.98 -4.06 13.37
N HIS A 160 10.99 -4.81 12.25
CA HIS A 160 11.05 -4.18 10.93
C HIS A 160 9.67 -3.76 10.46
N PRO A 161 9.56 -2.67 9.68
CA PRO A 161 8.28 -2.21 9.15
C PRO A 161 7.61 -3.25 8.26
N CYS A 162 6.34 -3.56 8.52
CA CYS A 162 5.50 -4.40 7.69
C CYS A 162 4.80 -3.61 6.58
N CYS A 163 4.32 -4.35 5.59
CA CYS A 163 3.42 -3.84 4.56
C CYS A 163 2.13 -3.25 5.18
N PRO A 164 1.67 -2.06 4.75
CA PRO A 164 0.43 -1.47 5.24
C PRO A 164 -0.83 -2.25 4.80
N VAL A 165 -0.72 -3.09 3.78
CA VAL A 165 -1.80 -3.99 3.34
C VAL A 165 -1.53 -5.39 3.84
N VAL A 166 -2.37 -5.88 4.76
CA VAL A 166 -2.24 -7.22 5.33
C VAL A 166 -2.86 -8.23 4.38
N VAL A 167 -2.03 -9.03 3.75
CA VAL A 167 -2.46 -10.12 2.86
C VAL A 167 -2.40 -11.43 3.63
N ALA A 168 -3.49 -12.20 3.60
CA ALA A 168 -3.52 -13.51 4.22
C ALA A 168 -2.38 -14.39 3.68
N GLY A 169 -1.59 -14.96 4.57
CA GLY A 169 -0.48 -15.83 4.21
C GLY A 169 0.90 -15.21 4.17
N ALA A 170 1.02 -13.87 4.20
CA ALA A 170 2.32 -13.20 4.10
C ALA A 170 2.89 -12.70 5.44
N CYS A 171 2.15 -12.84 6.54
CA CYS A 171 2.57 -12.29 7.83
C CYS A 171 3.60 -13.18 8.53
N ASP A 172 4.77 -12.61 8.89
CA ASP A 172 5.83 -13.25 9.70
C ASP A 172 6.02 -12.49 11.03
N CYS A 173 4.92 -12.32 11.77
CA CYS A 173 4.94 -11.58 13.03
C CYS A 173 5.21 -12.44 14.28
N ALA A 174 5.67 -13.69 14.11
CA ALA A 174 5.87 -14.69 15.17
C ALA A 174 4.59 -15.01 15.99
N VAL A 175 3.44 -14.74 15.44
CA VAL A 175 2.16 -15.14 16.00
C VAL A 175 1.71 -16.41 15.28
N ASP A 176 1.08 -17.34 16.02
CA ASP A 176 0.59 -18.59 15.44
C ASP A 176 -0.32 -18.30 14.24
N ARG A 177 -0.06 -18.99 13.14
CA ARG A 177 -0.80 -18.84 11.90
C ARG A 177 -2.28 -19.19 12.07
N ALA A 178 -2.57 -20.31 12.75
CA ALA A 178 -3.95 -20.71 13.00
C ALA A 178 -4.72 -19.64 13.80
N TRP A 179 -4.06 -19.03 14.77
CA TRP A 179 -4.62 -17.91 15.52
C TRP A 179 -4.91 -16.69 14.64
N LEU A 180 -4.02 -16.33 13.72
CA LEU A 180 -4.25 -15.22 12.77
C LEU A 180 -5.40 -15.51 11.81
N ASP A 181 -5.47 -16.74 11.29
CA ASP A 181 -6.50 -17.15 10.34
C ASP A 181 -7.90 -17.18 11.00
N GLU A 182 -8.00 -17.47 12.30
CA GLU A 182 -9.25 -17.39 13.07
C GLU A 182 -9.58 -15.94 13.48
N ARG A 183 -8.60 -15.18 13.95
CA ARG A 183 -8.76 -13.84 14.49
C ARG A 183 -9.17 -12.81 13.44
N THR A 184 -8.47 -12.76 12.32
CA THR A 184 -8.65 -11.69 11.32
C THR A 184 -10.07 -11.63 10.77
N PRO A 185 -10.73 -12.74 10.37
CA PRO A 185 -12.14 -12.72 10.00
C PRO A 185 -13.05 -12.30 11.16
N ALA A 186 -12.75 -12.73 12.39
CA ALA A 186 -13.58 -12.43 13.56
C ALA A 186 -13.59 -10.92 13.90
N THR A 187 -12.40 -10.27 13.85
CA THR A 187 -12.25 -8.83 14.11
C THR A 187 -12.81 -7.98 12.97
N THR A 188 -12.46 -8.30 11.73
CA THR A 188 -12.90 -7.50 10.56
C THR A 188 -14.39 -7.60 10.29
N SER A 189 -15.01 -8.78 10.50
CA SER A 189 -16.47 -8.91 10.38
C SER A 189 -17.21 -8.09 11.45
N ALA A 190 -16.68 -8.03 12.68
CA ALA A 190 -17.28 -7.20 13.72
C ALA A 190 -17.14 -5.70 13.42
N LEU A 191 -15.96 -5.27 12.91
CA LEU A 191 -15.75 -3.88 12.53
C LEU A 191 -16.72 -3.41 11.43
N ARG A 192 -17.06 -4.28 10.49
CA ARG A 192 -18.04 -3.98 9.43
C ARG A 192 -19.48 -3.79 9.92
N LEU A 193 -19.79 -4.14 11.17
CA LEU A 193 -21.10 -3.85 11.79
C LEU A 193 -21.24 -2.39 12.26
N ALA A 194 -20.11 -1.64 12.32
CA ALA A 194 -20.15 -0.25 12.73
C ALA A 194 -20.95 0.62 11.74
N ALA A 195 -21.71 1.57 12.26
CA ALA A 195 -22.37 2.58 11.42
C ALA A 195 -21.34 3.45 10.71
N GLN A 196 -20.23 3.79 11.41
CA GLN A 196 -19.08 4.48 10.86
C GLN A 196 -17.77 4.00 11.51
N VAL A 197 -16.69 3.91 10.72
CA VAL A 197 -15.33 3.71 11.18
C VAL A 197 -14.58 5.05 11.04
N LEU A 198 -14.05 5.56 12.15
CA LEU A 198 -13.38 6.84 12.19
C LEU A 198 -11.88 6.62 12.10
N ALA A 199 -11.30 7.04 10.99
CA ALA A 199 -9.85 7.08 10.80
C ALA A 199 -9.30 8.36 11.42
N VAL A 200 -8.17 8.26 12.11
CA VAL A 200 -7.57 9.40 12.82
C VAL A 200 -6.75 10.33 11.91
N SER A 201 -6.51 9.91 10.66
CA SER A 201 -5.77 10.66 9.63
C SER A 201 -6.11 10.16 8.24
N GLU A 202 -5.75 10.91 7.18
CA GLU A 202 -5.94 10.48 5.79
C GLU A 202 -5.10 9.24 5.46
N SER A 203 -3.86 9.17 5.94
CA SER A 203 -3.00 8.01 5.74
C SER A 203 -3.53 6.76 6.44
N SER A 204 -4.08 6.89 7.67
CA SER A 204 -4.74 5.77 8.33
C SER A 204 -6.01 5.35 7.60
N ALA A 205 -6.79 6.31 7.07
CA ALA A 205 -7.96 6.01 6.23
C ALA A 205 -7.57 5.26 4.95
N ALA A 206 -6.47 5.63 4.31
CA ALA A 206 -5.96 4.91 3.15
C ALA A 206 -5.60 3.45 3.50
N VAL A 207 -4.94 3.21 4.65
CA VAL A 207 -4.64 1.86 5.14
C VAL A 207 -5.92 1.08 5.45
N LEU A 208 -6.89 1.68 6.15
CA LEU A 208 -8.18 1.05 6.47
C LEU A 208 -8.92 0.63 5.20
N ARG A 209 -8.99 1.52 4.21
CA ARG A 209 -9.61 1.28 2.89
C ARG A 209 -8.91 0.16 2.14
N ALA A 210 -7.58 0.17 2.12
CA ALA A 210 -6.76 -0.83 1.45
C ALA A 210 -6.81 -2.22 2.13
N ASN A 211 -7.29 -2.30 3.38
CA ASN A 211 -7.54 -3.54 4.12
C ASN A 211 -9.02 -3.92 4.22
N GLY A 212 -9.87 -3.33 3.40
CA GLY A 212 -11.20 -3.83 3.20
C GLY A 212 -12.32 -3.06 3.90
N ILE A 213 -12.10 -1.88 4.50
CA ILE A 213 -13.20 -1.02 4.98
C ILE A 213 -13.81 -0.26 3.81
N PRO A 214 -15.14 -0.28 3.62
CA PRO A 214 -15.83 0.46 2.57
C PRO A 214 -15.65 1.96 2.72
N PRO A 215 -15.43 2.71 1.61
CA PRO A 215 -15.29 4.18 1.66
C PRO A 215 -16.50 4.87 2.30
N GLU A 216 -17.72 4.35 2.05
CA GLU A 216 -18.97 4.87 2.59
C GLU A 216 -19.10 4.66 4.12
N GLN A 217 -18.37 3.72 4.68
CA GLN A 217 -18.31 3.45 6.12
C GLN A 217 -17.17 4.19 6.81
N LEU A 218 -16.31 4.89 6.05
CA LEU A 218 -15.07 5.47 6.54
C LEU A 218 -15.13 7.00 6.56
N THR A 219 -14.87 7.59 7.73
CA THR A 219 -14.78 9.04 7.92
C THR A 219 -13.48 9.40 8.60
N VAL A 220 -12.81 10.46 8.14
CA VAL A 220 -11.59 10.97 8.81
C VAL A 220 -11.99 11.96 9.90
N VAL A 221 -11.56 11.67 11.13
CA VAL A 221 -11.73 12.54 12.30
C VAL A 221 -10.39 12.64 13.02
N HIS A 222 -9.68 13.73 12.79
CA HIS A 222 -8.36 13.95 13.36
C HIS A 222 -8.40 13.94 14.90
N ASN A 223 -7.41 13.28 15.51
CA ASN A 223 -7.26 13.31 16.96
C ASN A 223 -7.02 14.74 17.48
N PRO A 224 -7.59 15.11 18.64
CA PRO A 224 -7.42 16.43 19.22
C PRO A 224 -6.02 16.62 19.82
N VAL A 225 -5.49 17.83 19.65
CA VAL A 225 -4.25 18.31 20.25
C VAL A 225 -4.60 19.38 21.29
N VAL A 226 -3.85 19.44 22.38
CA VAL A 226 -4.04 20.47 23.41
C VAL A 226 -3.39 21.79 22.94
N GLU A 227 -4.17 22.87 23.01
CA GLU A 227 -3.63 24.20 22.73
C GLU A 227 -2.58 24.60 23.77
N ALA A 228 -1.48 25.17 23.37
CA ALA A 228 -0.44 25.69 24.22
C ALA A 228 -1.01 26.80 25.12
N GLY A 229 -1.34 26.49 26.37
CA GLY A 229 -1.94 27.41 27.35
C GLY A 229 -3.28 26.95 27.96
N GLY A 230 -3.89 25.88 27.44
CA GLY A 230 -5.09 25.27 28.00
C GLY A 230 -4.69 24.26 29.11
N SER A 231 -5.09 24.45 30.35
CA SER A 231 -4.90 23.47 31.41
C SER A 231 -5.74 22.24 31.12
N ALA A 232 -5.08 21.16 30.71
CA ALA A 232 -5.71 19.83 30.63
C ALA A 232 -5.89 19.35 32.07
N GLY A 233 -7.07 19.60 32.67
CA GLY A 233 -7.37 19.12 34.01
C GLY A 233 -7.41 17.61 34.10
N VAL A 234 -6.29 16.99 34.47
CA VAL A 234 -6.27 15.68 35.12
C VAL A 234 -6.34 15.98 36.62
N GLY A 235 -7.44 15.65 37.26
CA GLY A 235 -7.76 16.01 38.63
C GLY A 235 -6.69 15.61 39.64
N GLY A 236 -6.28 16.59 40.47
CA GLY A 236 -5.47 16.37 41.65
C GLY A 236 -4.84 17.67 42.20
N SER A 237 -5.51 18.26 43.19
CA SER A 237 -5.07 19.31 44.13
C SER A 237 -4.87 20.74 43.62
N ALA A 238 -5.63 21.61 44.24
CA ALA A 238 -5.60 23.07 44.19
C ALA A 238 -4.22 23.64 44.59
N GLY A 239 -3.80 24.68 43.88
CA GLY A 239 -2.83 25.61 44.41
C GLY A 239 -2.02 26.38 43.37
N VAL A 240 -2.33 27.66 43.35
CA VAL A 240 -1.51 28.78 42.91
C VAL A 240 -1.46 29.11 41.42
N GLY A 241 -2.21 30.16 41.11
CA GLY A 241 -2.13 30.87 39.83
C GLY A 241 -0.79 31.57 39.61
N SER A 242 -0.38 31.53 38.35
CA SER A 242 0.44 32.60 37.80
C SER A 242 0.15 32.70 36.27
N SER A 243 -0.36 33.84 35.90
CA SER A 243 -0.36 34.35 34.53
C SER A 243 1.06 34.46 34.03
N ALA A 244 1.44 33.57 33.10
CA ALA A 244 2.69 33.73 32.37
C ALA A 244 2.38 33.97 30.89
N GLY A 245 2.44 35.23 30.52
CA GLY A 245 2.55 35.64 29.12
C GLY A 245 3.73 34.95 28.45
N ALA A 246 3.67 34.81 27.12
CA ALA A 246 4.71 34.22 26.28
C ALA A 246 6.07 34.92 26.58
N SER A 247 6.81 34.41 27.57
CA SER A 247 8.13 34.88 27.88
C SER A 247 9.12 34.11 27.02
N ALA A 248 9.98 34.93 26.38
CA ALA A 248 11.19 34.48 25.70
C ALA A 248 11.94 33.43 26.56
N ARG A 249 12.40 32.35 25.90
CA ARG A 249 13.22 31.27 26.48
C ARG A 249 14.22 31.80 27.47
N PRO A 250 14.34 31.25 28.70
CA PRO A 250 15.51 31.50 29.50
C PRO A 250 16.71 30.86 28.79
N SER A 251 17.65 31.70 28.36
CA SER A 251 19.02 31.29 28.01
C SER A 251 19.72 30.82 29.30
N THR A 252 19.57 29.55 29.66
CA THR A 252 20.34 28.96 30.75
C THR A 252 21.41 28.05 30.19
N ASP A 253 22.62 28.43 30.43
CA ASP A 253 23.91 27.85 30.07
C ASP A 253 24.34 28.05 28.62
N GLY A 254 25.45 28.77 28.43
CA GLY A 254 26.10 29.17 27.21
C GLY A 254 26.65 28.01 26.35
N GLY A 255 25.82 27.06 25.98
CA GLY A 255 26.11 25.97 25.07
C GLY A 255 25.54 26.28 23.69
N ASN A 256 26.42 26.65 22.76
CA ASN A 256 26.17 26.88 21.34
C ASN A 256 25.85 25.55 20.64
N GLY A 257 24.69 24.86 20.90
CA GLY A 257 24.44 23.56 20.30
C GLY A 257 22.97 23.21 20.13
N VAL A 258 22.67 22.27 19.21
CA VAL A 258 21.34 21.75 18.92
C VAL A 258 20.95 20.71 19.98
N ARG A 259 19.78 20.87 20.59
CA ARG A 259 19.25 19.97 21.61
C ARG A 259 18.12 19.14 20.98
N PHE A 260 18.36 17.82 20.81
CA PHE A 260 17.36 16.86 20.35
C PHE A 260 16.55 16.33 21.51
N VAL A 261 15.28 16.05 21.29
CA VAL A 261 14.41 15.35 22.25
C VAL A 261 13.76 14.13 21.63
N PHE A 262 13.71 13.03 22.37
CA PHE A 262 12.93 11.83 22.07
C PHE A 262 12.03 11.53 23.28
N ALA A 263 10.75 11.28 23.00
CA ALA A 263 9.75 10.99 24.02
C ALA A 263 8.87 9.78 23.65
N GLY A 264 9.51 8.74 23.11
CA GLY A 264 8.85 7.50 22.63
C GLY A 264 8.86 6.34 23.64
N GLY A 265 9.54 6.50 24.77
CA GLY A 265 9.67 5.40 25.75
C GLY A 265 10.66 4.31 25.33
N PRO A 266 10.69 3.16 26.04
CA PRO A 266 11.66 2.11 25.82
C PRO A 266 11.26 1.15 24.69
N ASP A 267 10.05 1.27 24.13
CA ASP A 267 9.51 0.37 23.13
C ASP A 267 10.34 0.40 21.83
N PRO A 268 10.89 -0.75 21.38
CA PRO A 268 11.64 -0.82 20.13
C PRO A 268 10.87 -0.33 18.91
N MET A 269 9.54 -0.47 18.89
CA MET A 269 8.67 -0.01 17.79
C MET A 269 8.70 1.51 17.62
N LYS A 270 8.98 2.27 18.69
CA LYS A 270 9.19 3.72 18.63
C LYS A 270 10.57 4.11 18.12
N GLY A 271 11.40 3.14 17.75
CA GLY A 271 12.69 3.34 17.09
C GLY A 271 13.85 3.68 18.01
N LEU A 272 13.76 3.42 19.34
CA LEU A 272 14.88 3.66 20.27
C LEU A 272 16.18 2.95 19.85
N PRO A 273 16.19 1.68 19.34
CA PRO A 273 17.41 1.04 18.84
C PRO A 273 18.02 1.77 17.62
N VAL A 274 17.18 2.26 16.72
CA VAL A 274 17.60 3.05 15.54
C VAL A 274 18.23 4.37 16.00
N LEU A 275 17.55 5.09 16.90
CA LEU A 275 18.05 6.35 17.47
C LEU A 275 19.38 6.15 18.21
N ARG A 276 19.50 5.08 19.02
CA ARG A 276 20.74 4.78 19.74
C ARG A 276 21.92 4.58 18.77
N THR A 277 21.71 3.87 17.68
CA THR A 277 22.74 3.67 16.65
C THR A 277 23.08 4.99 15.95
N ALA A 278 22.08 5.80 15.61
CA ALA A 278 22.27 7.12 15.02
C ALA A 278 23.07 8.06 15.94
N LEU A 279 22.72 8.13 17.23
CA LEU A 279 23.43 8.96 18.22
C LEU A 279 24.90 8.54 18.38
N ARG A 280 25.21 7.24 18.31
CA ARG A 280 26.59 6.74 18.31
C ARG A 280 27.38 7.21 17.08
N SER A 281 26.73 7.32 15.94
CA SER A 281 27.36 7.83 14.70
C SER A 281 27.61 9.34 14.71
N LEU A 282 27.06 10.06 15.69
CA LEU A 282 27.32 11.48 15.93
C LEU A 282 28.51 11.72 16.91
N VAL A 283 29.10 10.67 17.45
CA VAL A 283 30.30 10.80 18.29
C VAL A 283 31.43 11.43 17.46
N GLY A 284 31.95 12.55 17.91
CA GLY A 284 32.93 13.37 17.17
C GLY A 284 32.33 14.62 16.52
N GLU A 285 31.03 14.73 16.37
CA GLU A 285 30.38 16.02 16.09
C GLU A 285 30.27 16.84 17.37
N HIS A 286 30.50 18.14 17.25
CA HIS A 286 30.40 19.10 18.37
C HIS A 286 29.11 19.91 18.29
N GLY A 287 28.66 20.47 19.39
CA GLY A 287 27.52 21.37 19.42
C GLY A 287 26.16 20.68 19.37
N TRP A 288 26.01 19.51 19.96
CA TRP A 288 24.72 18.85 20.12
C TRP A 288 24.58 18.15 21.47
N SER A 289 23.33 17.93 21.88
CA SER A 289 22.93 17.07 23.00
C SER A 289 21.59 16.42 22.73
N ALA A 290 21.25 15.34 23.46
CA ALA A 290 19.97 14.72 23.36
C ALA A 290 19.40 14.36 24.75
N ASP A 291 18.09 14.56 24.90
CA ASP A 291 17.29 14.19 26.06
C ASP A 291 16.27 13.11 25.66
N LEU A 292 16.38 11.92 26.27
CA LEU A 292 15.54 10.75 25.96
C LEU A 292 14.60 10.46 27.14
N TYR A 293 13.32 10.70 26.96
CA TYR A 293 12.30 10.55 28.00
C TYR A 293 11.59 9.20 27.94
N GLY A 294 11.27 8.66 29.12
CA GLY A 294 10.64 7.33 29.24
C GLY A 294 11.59 6.15 29.06
N VAL A 295 12.89 6.40 28.87
CA VAL A 295 13.92 5.38 28.62
C VAL A 295 14.57 4.89 29.90
N ALA A 296 14.72 5.75 30.91
CA ALA A 296 15.29 5.39 32.20
C ALA A 296 14.23 4.80 33.12
N GLU A 297 14.52 3.63 33.72
CA GLU A 297 13.80 3.17 34.89
C GLU A 297 14.15 4.06 36.11
N PRO A 298 13.25 4.19 37.11
CA PRO A 298 13.49 5.04 38.31
C PRO A 298 14.77 4.71 39.06
N SER A 299 15.28 3.48 38.92
CA SER A 299 16.51 2.98 39.57
C SER A 299 17.77 3.05 38.71
N THR A 300 17.67 3.45 37.41
CA THR A 300 18.81 3.43 36.49
C THR A 300 19.72 4.66 36.71
N PRO A 301 21.02 4.50 36.98
CA PRO A 301 21.95 5.62 37.12
C PRO A 301 21.99 6.47 35.84
N ARG A 302 22.18 7.81 35.99
CA ARG A 302 22.46 8.71 34.86
C ARG A 302 23.66 8.18 34.06
N GLY A 303 23.46 7.84 32.80
CA GLY A 303 24.49 7.25 31.92
C GLY A 303 24.27 5.78 31.63
N ALA A 304 23.04 5.41 31.29
CA ALA A 304 22.70 4.03 30.88
C ALA A 304 23.67 3.53 29.78
N GLU A 305 24.22 2.33 29.97
CA GLU A 305 25.21 1.72 29.09
C GLU A 305 24.79 1.80 27.61
N GLY A 306 25.64 2.39 26.79
CA GLY A 306 25.50 2.37 25.35
C GLY A 306 25.09 3.67 24.67
N PHE A 307 24.88 4.78 25.38
CA PHE A 307 24.67 6.12 24.80
C PHE A 307 25.94 7.00 24.91
N PRO A 308 26.17 7.94 23.99
CA PRO A 308 27.24 8.95 24.09
C PRO A 308 27.11 9.83 25.33
N PRO A 309 28.21 10.46 25.81
CA PRO A 309 28.24 11.27 27.05
C PRO A 309 27.31 12.50 27.04
N ASN A 310 26.98 13.03 25.86
CA ASN A 310 26.07 14.17 25.66
C ASN A 310 24.60 13.77 25.54
N VAL A 311 24.28 12.51 25.80
CA VAL A 311 22.88 11.99 25.86
C VAL A 311 22.47 11.82 27.31
N ARG A 312 21.31 12.37 27.66
CA ARG A 312 20.69 12.23 28.98
C ARG A 312 19.44 11.39 28.84
N VAL A 313 19.26 10.43 29.73
CA VAL A 313 18.05 9.58 29.81
C VAL A 313 17.22 10.01 31.00
N HIS A 314 15.92 10.06 30.80
CA HIS A 314 14.95 10.53 31.77
C HIS A 314 13.82 9.49 32.02
N PRO A 315 13.22 9.46 33.23
CA PRO A 315 12.01 8.67 33.44
C PRO A 315 10.84 9.17 32.58
N PRO A 316 9.73 8.44 32.51
CA PRO A 316 8.49 8.94 31.95
C PRO A 316 8.05 10.25 32.61
N PHE A 317 7.43 11.12 31.84
CA PHE A 317 6.86 12.40 32.29
C PHE A 317 5.32 12.35 32.19
N SER A 318 4.65 13.18 33.00
CA SER A 318 3.21 13.33 32.93
C SER A 318 2.78 14.19 31.74
N PRO A 319 1.53 14.07 31.25
CA PRO A 319 1.03 14.90 30.14
C PRO A 319 1.15 16.42 30.44
N ASP A 320 1.07 16.84 31.68
CA ASP A 320 1.18 18.26 32.09
C ASP A 320 2.62 18.79 31.96
N GLU A 321 3.62 17.92 31.99
CA GLU A 321 5.05 18.27 31.82
C GLU A 321 5.47 18.37 30.33
N LEU A 322 4.64 17.90 29.38
CA LEU A 322 4.99 17.82 27.98
C LEU A 322 5.44 19.18 27.40
N ALA A 323 4.70 20.24 27.72
CA ALA A 323 5.04 21.59 27.23
C ALA A 323 6.43 22.03 27.71
N ALA A 324 6.80 21.73 28.96
CA ALA A 324 8.13 22.03 29.50
C ALA A 324 9.21 21.20 28.81
N VAL A 325 8.97 19.91 28.59
CA VAL A 325 9.88 18.99 27.91
C VAL A 325 10.18 19.47 26.49
N LEU A 326 9.15 19.79 25.71
CA LEU A 326 9.31 20.24 24.32
C LEU A 326 9.92 21.64 24.23
N SER A 327 9.55 22.56 25.13
CA SER A 327 10.14 23.92 25.18
C SER A 327 11.66 23.95 25.44
N ALA A 328 12.17 22.92 26.11
CA ALA A 328 13.59 22.79 26.40
C ALA A 328 14.42 22.31 25.21
N ALA A 329 13.79 21.84 24.14
CA ALA A 329 14.43 21.23 22.97
C ALA A 329 14.50 22.16 21.74
N ASP A 330 15.31 21.78 20.80
CA ASP A 330 15.48 22.44 19.50
C ASP A 330 14.86 21.65 18.35
N VAL A 331 14.80 20.31 18.48
CA VAL A 331 14.29 19.38 17.48
C VAL A 331 13.66 18.17 18.19
N LEU A 332 12.45 17.78 17.80
CA LEU A 332 11.87 16.50 18.18
C LEU A 332 12.33 15.40 17.20
N VAL A 333 12.73 14.23 17.72
CA VAL A 333 13.08 13.06 16.91
C VAL A 333 12.03 11.97 17.11
N VAL A 334 11.38 11.55 16.02
CA VAL A 334 10.34 10.49 15.98
C VAL A 334 10.80 9.38 15.04
N PRO A 335 11.71 8.48 15.48
CA PRO A 335 12.35 7.49 14.62
C PRO A 335 11.55 6.19 14.52
N SER A 336 10.22 6.28 14.56
CA SER A 336 9.32 5.13 14.60
C SER A 336 9.58 4.14 13.46
N VAL A 337 9.70 2.86 13.82
CA VAL A 337 9.76 1.73 12.88
C VAL A 337 8.36 1.15 12.64
N MET A 338 7.44 1.38 13.55
CA MET A 338 6.03 1.05 13.35
C MET A 338 5.33 2.06 12.43
N GLN A 339 4.18 1.67 11.90
CA GLN A 339 3.32 2.59 11.16
C GLN A 339 2.49 3.42 12.17
N GLU A 340 2.77 4.70 12.24
CA GLU A 340 2.05 5.65 13.10
C GLU A 340 0.72 6.05 12.44
N THR A 341 -0.39 5.87 13.13
CA THR A 341 -1.69 6.28 12.59
C THR A 341 -1.88 7.80 12.57
N TYR A 342 -1.28 8.53 13.55
CA TYR A 342 -1.46 9.98 13.68
C TYR A 342 -0.22 10.71 14.22
N SER A 343 0.38 10.19 15.30
CA SER A 343 1.45 10.84 16.08
C SER A 343 1.04 12.21 16.65
N ILE A 344 0.31 12.20 17.78
CA ILE A 344 -0.10 13.41 18.51
C ILE A 344 1.12 14.25 18.88
N LEU A 345 2.20 13.60 19.36
CA LEU A 345 3.45 14.27 19.79
C LEU A 345 4.11 15.09 18.66
N THR A 346 4.11 14.58 17.42
CA THR A 346 4.61 15.32 16.25
C THR A 346 3.85 16.62 16.05
N ARG A 347 2.54 16.58 16.18
CA ARG A 347 1.66 17.74 16.01
C ARG A 347 1.79 18.72 17.15
N GLU A 348 1.88 18.24 18.39
CA GLU A 348 2.13 19.08 19.57
C GLU A 348 3.49 19.81 19.49
N ALA A 349 4.53 19.13 19.00
CA ALA A 349 5.84 19.76 18.78
C ALA A 349 5.78 20.86 17.71
N LEU A 350 5.15 20.59 16.56
CA LEU A 350 4.99 21.57 15.49
C LEU A 350 4.17 22.79 15.97
N ALA A 351 3.08 22.60 16.73
CA ALA A 351 2.32 23.68 17.33
C ALA A 351 3.17 24.61 18.23
N MET A 352 4.16 24.04 18.89
CA MET A 352 5.10 24.80 19.71
C MET A 352 6.26 25.42 18.89
N GLY A 353 6.26 25.26 17.57
CA GLY A 353 7.33 25.73 16.67
C GLY A 353 8.61 24.90 16.76
N LEU A 354 8.50 23.63 17.16
CA LEU A 354 9.61 22.70 17.24
C LEU A 354 9.63 21.84 15.97
N PRO A 355 10.65 21.95 15.10
CA PRO A 355 10.77 21.11 13.92
C PRO A 355 10.98 19.64 14.31
N VAL A 356 10.59 18.74 13.40
CA VAL A 356 10.58 17.30 13.66
C VAL A 356 11.45 16.55 12.66
N VAL A 357 12.31 15.66 13.15
CA VAL A 357 12.95 14.63 12.33
C VAL A 357 12.15 13.36 12.51
N THR A 358 11.51 12.87 11.43
CA THR A 358 10.68 11.67 11.46
C THR A 358 11.04 10.69 10.36
N THR A 359 10.45 9.50 10.41
CA THR A 359 10.62 8.46 9.39
C THR A 359 9.40 8.40 8.45
N THR A 360 9.50 7.62 7.36
CA THR A 360 8.40 7.35 6.41
C THR A 360 7.33 6.46 7.05
N CYS A 361 6.71 6.90 8.15
CA CYS A 361 5.83 6.10 9.02
C CYS A 361 4.35 6.54 9.02
N LEU A 362 3.84 7.11 7.92
CA LEU A 362 2.45 7.52 7.70
C LEU A 362 2.05 8.83 8.42
N GLY A 363 1.41 8.75 9.58
CA GLY A 363 0.76 9.89 10.25
C GLY A 363 1.61 11.15 10.45
N PRO A 364 2.89 11.07 10.82
CA PRO A 364 3.78 12.22 10.87
C PRO A 364 3.99 12.91 9.51
N GLU A 365 4.03 12.15 8.40
CA GLU A 365 4.25 12.68 7.05
C GLU A 365 3.11 13.57 6.54
N GLU A 366 1.94 13.52 7.17
CA GLU A 366 0.83 14.42 6.81
C GLU A 366 1.05 15.87 7.24
N VAL A 367 1.86 16.08 8.26
CA VAL A 367 2.11 17.41 8.85
C VAL A 367 3.57 17.84 8.77
N VAL A 368 4.48 16.88 8.58
CA VAL A 368 5.90 17.18 8.35
C VAL A 368 6.14 17.18 6.83
N THR A 369 6.56 18.33 6.33
CA THR A 369 7.03 18.48 4.94
C THR A 369 8.55 18.53 4.94
N ASP A 370 9.19 17.59 4.24
CA ASP A 370 10.64 17.43 4.21
C ASP A 370 11.35 18.71 3.73
N GLY A 371 12.35 19.18 4.48
CA GLY A 371 13.09 20.40 4.21
C GLY A 371 12.32 21.70 4.47
N VAL A 372 11.05 21.66 4.91
CA VAL A 372 10.22 22.85 5.18
C VAL A 372 10.01 23.08 6.67
N ASN A 373 9.38 22.14 7.38
CA ASN A 373 9.10 22.22 8.83
C ASN A 373 9.70 21.04 9.61
N GLY A 374 10.43 20.16 8.93
CA GLY A 374 11.11 19.01 9.49
C GLY A 374 11.91 18.26 8.43
N LEU A 375 12.47 17.12 8.80
CA LEU A 375 13.19 16.22 7.90
C LEU A 375 12.55 14.83 7.96
N ILE A 376 12.44 14.16 6.81
CA ILE A 376 11.87 12.81 6.69
C ILE A 376 12.95 11.85 6.19
N VAL A 377 13.20 10.80 6.95
CA VAL A 377 14.19 9.77 6.63
C VAL A 377 13.52 8.39 6.46
N PRO A 378 14.15 7.43 5.78
CA PRO A 378 13.62 6.07 5.70
C PRO A 378 13.42 5.45 7.08
N GLN A 379 12.36 4.62 7.23
CA GLN A 379 12.20 3.79 8.42
C GLN A 379 13.35 2.79 8.55
N ASP A 380 13.69 2.46 9.80
CA ASP A 380 14.72 1.46 10.16
C ASP A 380 16.11 1.76 9.53
N ASP A 381 16.46 3.06 9.45
CA ASP A 381 17.69 3.54 8.84
C ASP A 381 18.45 4.47 9.79
N PRO A 382 19.32 3.93 10.66
CA PRO A 382 20.07 4.73 11.63
C PRO A 382 21.10 5.66 10.98
N GLU A 383 21.61 5.30 9.78
CA GLU A 383 22.58 6.13 9.07
C GLU A 383 21.91 7.37 8.47
N ALA A 384 20.74 7.20 7.86
CA ALA A 384 19.94 8.30 7.35
C ALA A 384 19.48 9.23 8.48
N LEU A 385 19.06 8.67 9.62
CA LEU A 385 18.71 9.46 10.80
C LEU A 385 19.89 10.26 11.33
N ALA A 386 21.07 9.64 11.45
CA ALA A 386 22.30 10.33 11.86
C ALA A 386 22.70 11.43 10.89
N ALA A 387 22.53 11.21 9.58
CA ALA A 387 22.82 12.20 8.56
C ALA A 387 21.92 13.43 8.68
N ALA A 388 20.61 13.25 8.84
CA ALA A 388 19.65 14.34 9.06
C ALA A 388 19.94 15.13 10.35
N MET A 389 20.23 14.43 11.45
CA MET A 389 20.60 15.08 12.71
C MET A 389 21.91 15.87 12.57
N ARG A 390 22.91 15.34 11.88
CA ARG A 390 24.20 16.00 11.61
C ARG A 390 24.02 17.26 10.75
N GLU A 391 23.15 17.21 9.76
CA GLU A 391 22.82 18.34 8.91
C GLU A 391 22.28 19.51 9.75
N LEU A 392 21.34 19.25 10.66
CA LEU A 392 20.78 20.27 11.56
C LEU A 392 21.83 20.84 12.55
N VAL A 393 22.81 20.04 12.96
CA VAL A 393 23.92 20.51 13.82
C VAL A 393 24.84 21.43 13.04
N ARG A 394 25.10 21.10 11.77
CA ARG A 394 26.08 21.84 10.93
C ARG A 394 25.48 23.07 10.25
N ASP A 395 24.15 23.09 10.04
CA ASP A 395 23.45 24.20 9.39
C ASP A 395 22.41 24.87 10.30
N PRO A 396 22.78 25.84 11.12
CA PRO A 396 21.87 26.61 11.95
C PRO A 396 20.83 27.42 11.13
N ALA A 397 21.14 27.76 9.86
CA ALA A 397 20.22 28.52 9.03
C ALA A 397 19.05 27.63 8.58
N LEU A 398 19.31 26.39 8.21
CA LEU A 398 18.29 25.38 7.95
C LEU A 398 17.42 25.16 9.20
N LEU A 399 18.02 24.95 10.38
CA LEU A 399 17.24 24.77 11.61
C LEU A 399 16.34 25.99 11.91
N ALA A 400 16.83 27.21 11.72
CA ALA A 400 16.03 28.41 11.88
C ALA A 400 14.89 28.53 10.84
N GLN A 401 15.11 28.07 9.62
CA GLN A 401 14.08 27.99 8.57
C GLN A 401 12.98 27.01 8.98
N LEU A 402 13.34 25.77 9.34
CA LEU A 402 12.39 24.73 9.75
C LEU A 402 11.54 25.17 10.94
N ARG A 403 12.13 25.86 11.91
CA ARG A 403 11.42 26.43 13.09
C ARG A 403 10.38 27.48 12.73
N ARG A 404 10.63 28.30 11.73
CA ARG A 404 9.66 29.31 11.29
C ARG A 404 8.44 28.64 10.69
N ALA A 405 8.66 27.67 9.79
CA ALA A 405 7.59 26.97 9.10
C ALA A 405 6.81 25.98 10.01
N ALA A 406 7.43 25.46 11.09
CA ALA A 406 6.78 24.57 12.04
C ALA A 406 5.54 25.21 12.72
N ARG A 407 5.50 26.54 12.88
CA ARG A 407 4.39 27.27 13.53
C ARG A 407 3.15 27.41 12.64
N ASP A 408 3.24 27.16 11.36
CA ASP A 408 2.17 27.38 10.39
C ASP A 408 1.29 26.13 10.17
N VAL A 409 1.33 25.16 11.11
CA VAL A 409 0.56 23.92 11.03
C VAL A 409 -0.80 24.07 11.72
N GLU A 410 -1.87 23.86 10.97
CA GLU A 410 -3.24 23.85 11.50
C GLU A 410 -3.51 22.56 12.28
N LEU A 411 -4.05 22.68 13.49
CA LEU A 411 -4.28 21.56 14.39
C LEU A 411 -5.75 21.47 14.80
N THR A 412 -6.22 20.22 14.98
CA THR A 412 -7.58 19.97 15.48
C THR A 412 -7.63 20.18 16.99
N THR A 413 -8.47 21.08 17.48
CA THR A 413 -8.69 21.29 18.92
C THR A 413 -9.65 20.24 19.48
N VAL A 414 -9.70 20.09 20.80
CA VAL A 414 -10.65 19.19 21.49
C VAL A 414 -12.09 19.60 21.15
N SER A 415 -12.36 20.89 21.10
CA SER A 415 -13.68 21.41 20.75
C SER A 415 -14.08 21.06 19.33
N SER A 416 -13.23 21.35 18.32
CA SER A 416 -13.56 21.03 16.92
C SER A 416 -13.65 19.52 16.66
N HIS A 417 -12.87 18.71 17.36
CA HIS A 417 -12.99 17.25 17.32
C HIS A 417 -14.36 16.79 17.82
N CYS A 418 -14.82 17.31 18.95
CA CYS A 418 -16.15 17.00 19.49
C CYS A 418 -17.29 17.51 18.60
N ASP A 419 -17.13 18.65 17.90
CA ASP A 419 -18.11 19.12 16.89
C ASP A 419 -18.31 18.07 15.79
N HIS A 420 -17.24 17.44 15.31
CA HIS A 420 -17.32 16.34 14.36
C HIS A 420 -17.99 15.11 14.93
N LEU A 421 -17.64 14.70 16.17
CA LEU A 421 -18.29 13.57 16.83
C LEU A 421 -19.78 13.79 17.01
N GLU A 422 -20.21 14.95 17.47
CA GLU A 422 -21.63 15.30 17.62
C GLU A 422 -22.38 15.25 16.29
N SER A 423 -21.75 15.72 15.19
CA SER A 423 -22.34 15.63 13.86
C SER A 423 -22.54 14.19 13.40
N ILE A 424 -21.55 13.30 13.67
CA ILE A 424 -21.64 11.88 13.36
C ILE A 424 -22.72 11.21 14.20
N TYR A 425 -22.74 11.43 15.52
CA TYR A 425 -23.76 10.85 16.39
C TYR A 425 -25.15 11.29 15.99
N ALA A 426 -25.33 12.56 15.62
CA ALA A 426 -26.60 13.06 15.12
C ALA A 426 -27.06 12.33 13.86
N GLY A 427 -26.14 12.08 12.92
CA GLY A 427 -26.44 11.38 11.69
C GLY A 427 -26.89 9.92 11.89
N ILE A 428 -26.34 9.23 12.89
CA ILE A 428 -26.64 7.82 13.14
C ILE A 428 -27.77 7.59 14.17
N CYS A 429 -28.08 8.60 15.02
CA CYS A 429 -29.13 8.53 16.05
C CYS A 429 -30.47 9.10 15.59
N THR A 430 -30.58 9.71 14.39
CA THR A 430 -31.87 10.17 13.87
C THR A 430 -32.73 8.97 13.47
N PRO A 431 -33.98 8.85 13.99
CA PRO A 431 -34.90 7.88 13.46
C PRO A 431 -35.22 8.26 12.00
N ASP A 432 -35.12 7.33 11.08
CA ASP A 432 -35.82 7.43 9.82
C ASP A 432 -37.31 7.60 10.13
N ASP A 433 -37.88 8.73 9.68
CA ASP A 433 -39.30 9.13 9.60
C ASP A 433 -40.26 8.61 10.71
N PRO A 434 -41.06 9.45 11.40
CA PRO A 434 -41.94 9.04 12.51
C PRO A 434 -43.11 8.13 12.12
N GLY A 435 -43.06 7.44 10.98
CA GLY A 435 -44.04 6.45 10.51
C GLY A 435 -43.49 5.05 10.26
N GLY A 436 -42.19 4.83 10.41
CA GLY A 436 -41.55 3.52 10.19
C GLY A 436 -41.57 2.64 11.42
N GLU A 437 -42.17 1.47 11.33
CA GLU A 437 -42.10 0.39 12.33
C GLU A 437 -40.62 0.14 12.71
N ARG A 438 -40.32 0.08 14.04
CA ARG A 438 -39.04 -0.40 14.56
C ARG A 438 -38.71 -1.71 13.89
N HIS A 439 -37.69 -1.73 13.03
CA HIS A 439 -37.27 -2.96 12.39
C HIS A 439 -36.94 -4.00 13.45
N ALA A 440 -37.70 -5.10 13.41
CA ALA A 440 -37.40 -6.32 14.16
C ALA A 440 -35.96 -6.79 13.84
N PRO A 441 -35.27 -7.46 14.80
CA PRO A 441 -33.91 -7.93 14.60
C PRO A 441 -33.80 -8.68 13.29
N ARG A 442 -32.98 -8.18 12.35
CA ARG A 442 -32.67 -8.89 11.11
C ARG A 442 -31.93 -10.17 11.50
N ASP A 443 -32.50 -11.31 11.14
CA ASP A 443 -31.88 -12.63 11.28
C ASP A 443 -30.49 -12.61 10.63
N HIS A 444 -29.44 -12.64 11.46
CA HIS A 444 -28.05 -12.62 11.03
C HIS A 444 -27.57 -14.01 10.58
N ARG A 445 -28.09 -14.49 9.49
CA ARG A 445 -27.39 -15.47 8.66
C ARG A 445 -26.36 -14.69 7.85
N ALA A 446 -25.07 -14.94 8.12
CA ALA A 446 -23.85 -14.42 7.45
C ALA A 446 -24.05 -13.06 6.75
N ALA A 447 -23.51 -12.00 7.33
CA ALA A 447 -23.59 -10.66 6.75
C ALA A 447 -23.07 -10.67 5.31
N THR A 448 -23.97 -10.76 4.37
CA THR A 448 -23.71 -10.45 2.96
C THR A 448 -23.36 -8.95 2.92
N PRO A 449 -22.31 -8.52 2.22
CA PRO A 449 -21.95 -7.12 2.11
C PRO A 449 -23.17 -6.29 1.70
N ALA A 450 -23.31 -5.10 2.30
CA ALA A 450 -24.42 -4.19 2.06
C ALA A 450 -24.61 -4.01 0.54
N ARG A 451 -25.81 -4.28 0.07
CA ARG A 451 -26.21 -4.20 -1.33
C ARG A 451 -26.05 -2.76 -1.80
N PRO A 452 -25.29 -2.45 -2.84
CA PRO A 452 -25.38 -1.15 -3.48
C PRO A 452 -26.83 -0.90 -3.91
N ALA A 453 -27.31 0.32 -3.75
CA ALA A 453 -28.71 0.68 -3.91
C ALA A 453 -29.28 0.45 -5.33
N THR A 454 -28.41 0.19 -6.32
CA THR A 454 -28.74 -0.10 -7.73
C THR A 454 -27.62 -0.92 -8.36
N GLY A 455 -27.60 -2.25 -8.22
CA GLY A 455 -26.60 -3.06 -8.89
C GLY A 455 -26.99 -4.55 -8.93
N ARG A 456 -26.59 -5.24 -10.01
CA ARG A 456 -26.70 -6.68 -10.15
C ARG A 456 -25.87 -7.38 -9.08
N ARG A 457 -26.36 -8.47 -8.50
CA ARG A 457 -25.53 -9.34 -7.65
C ARG A 457 -24.58 -10.15 -8.55
N VAL A 458 -23.30 -10.11 -8.29
CA VAL A 458 -22.26 -10.85 -8.99
C VAL A 458 -21.57 -11.78 -8.00
N GLU A 459 -21.73 -13.08 -8.19
CA GLU A 459 -21.14 -14.16 -7.37
C GLU A 459 -20.17 -15.02 -8.16
N ARG A 460 -20.37 -15.11 -9.49
CA ARG A 460 -19.58 -15.93 -10.40
C ARG A 460 -19.15 -15.12 -11.63
N VAL A 461 -17.85 -15.11 -11.93
CA VAL A 461 -17.27 -14.43 -13.09
C VAL A 461 -16.47 -15.42 -13.93
N LEU A 462 -16.67 -15.42 -15.24
CA LEU A 462 -15.84 -16.19 -16.16
C LEU A 462 -14.93 -15.25 -16.98
N PHE A 463 -13.62 -15.40 -16.82
CA PHE A 463 -12.62 -14.78 -17.69
C PHE A 463 -12.33 -15.72 -18.87
N VAL A 464 -12.77 -15.34 -20.06
CA VAL A 464 -12.45 -16.00 -21.33
C VAL A 464 -11.28 -15.27 -21.96
N VAL A 465 -10.14 -15.94 -22.15
CA VAL A 465 -8.91 -15.28 -22.54
C VAL A 465 -8.39 -15.78 -23.90
N GLY A 466 -7.84 -14.87 -24.68
CA GLY A 466 -7.33 -15.19 -26.04
C GLY A 466 -5.81 -15.29 -26.13
N ILE A 467 -5.09 -14.95 -25.06
CA ILE A 467 -3.62 -15.01 -25.01
C ILE A 467 -3.16 -15.59 -23.69
N ASP A 468 -1.90 -16.02 -23.64
CA ASP A 468 -1.19 -16.41 -22.44
C ASP A 468 -0.03 -15.43 -22.16
N GLY A 469 0.67 -15.59 -21.01
CA GLY A 469 1.85 -14.83 -20.67
C GLY A 469 1.59 -13.63 -19.74
N ALA A 470 2.56 -12.72 -19.66
CA ALA A 470 2.57 -11.64 -18.67
C ALA A 470 1.31 -10.76 -18.61
N PRO A 471 0.71 -10.33 -19.74
CA PRO A 471 -0.49 -9.50 -19.68
C PRO A 471 -1.71 -10.22 -19.10
N LEU A 472 -1.85 -11.53 -19.33
CA LEU A 472 -2.92 -12.35 -18.77
C LEU A 472 -2.95 -12.29 -17.24
N ARG A 473 -1.78 -12.26 -16.60
CA ARG A 473 -1.65 -12.13 -15.15
C ARG A 473 -2.42 -10.91 -14.64
N TYR A 474 -2.19 -9.74 -15.22
CA TYR A 474 -2.77 -8.47 -14.78
C TYR A 474 -4.25 -8.33 -15.07
N ARG A 475 -4.73 -8.96 -16.17
CA ARG A 475 -6.10 -8.74 -16.65
C ARG A 475 -7.07 -9.86 -16.29
N ALA A 476 -6.58 -11.02 -15.84
CA ALA A 476 -7.45 -12.13 -15.43
C ALA A 476 -7.06 -12.71 -14.06
N HIS A 477 -5.79 -13.06 -13.86
CA HIS A 477 -5.40 -13.75 -12.62
C HIS A 477 -5.43 -12.83 -11.39
N LEU A 478 -4.89 -11.61 -11.47
CA LEU A 478 -4.94 -10.65 -10.36
C LEU A 478 -6.36 -10.20 -10.04
N PRO A 479 -7.23 -9.86 -11.03
CA PRO A 479 -8.64 -9.63 -10.75
C PRO A 479 -9.35 -10.82 -10.09
N ARG A 480 -9.07 -12.06 -10.53
CA ARG A 480 -9.60 -13.26 -9.88
C ARG A 480 -9.22 -13.37 -8.41
N GLU A 481 -7.92 -13.15 -8.07
CA GLU A 481 -7.47 -13.12 -6.68
C GLU A 481 -8.19 -12.06 -5.86
N ALA A 482 -8.32 -10.87 -6.42
CA ALA A 482 -8.94 -9.73 -5.77
C ALA A 482 -10.46 -9.92 -5.54
N LEU A 483 -11.16 -10.50 -6.52
CA LEU A 483 -12.58 -10.87 -6.41
C LEU A 483 -12.81 -11.95 -5.35
N ALA A 484 -11.90 -12.93 -5.24
CA ALA A 484 -11.99 -13.98 -4.22
C ALA A 484 -11.97 -13.42 -2.79
N LEU A 485 -11.24 -12.30 -2.52
CA LEU A 485 -11.28 -11.61 -1.22
C LEU A 485 -12.68 -11.10 -0.86
N LEU A 486 -13.51 -10.83 -1.87
CA LEU A 486 -14.88 -10.34 -1.72
C LEU A 486 -15.92 -11.48 -1.76
N GLY A 487 -15.47 -12.74 -1.79
CA GLY A 487 -16.33 -13.92 -1.86
C GLY A 487 -16.91 -14.19 -3.27
N VAL A 488 -16.38 -13.54 -4.31
CA VAL A 488 -16.78 -13.77 -5.70
C VAL A 488 -15.90 -14.87 -6.30
N HIS A 489 -16.53 -15.92 -6.80
CA HIS A 489 -15.83 -17.00 -7.50
C HIS A 489 -15.50 -16.59 -8.94
N ALA A 490 -14.26 -16.82 -9.38
CA ALA A 490 -13.88 -16.49 -10.74
C ALA A 490 -13.02 -17.60 -11.39
N ASP A 491 -13.42 -18.01 -12.59
CA ASP A 491 -12.70 -18.95 -13.44
C ASP A 491 -11.96 -18.23 -14.55
N VAL A 492 -10.78 -18.77 -14.95
CA VAL A 492 -10.00 -18.28 -16.09
C VAL A 492 -9.81 -19.43 -17.07
N ARG A 493 -10.31 -19.27 -18.29
CA ARG A 493 -10.20 -20.30 -19.35
C ARG A 493 -9.82 -19.67 -20.69
N HIS A 494 -8.96 -20.35 -21.43
CA HIS A 494 -8.71 -19.97 -22.82
C HIS A 494 -9.98 -20.16 -23.65
N TYR A 495 -10.28 -19.28 -24.62
CA TYR A 495 -11.55 -19.32 -25.39
C TYR A 495 -11.78 -20.62 -26.15
N ARG A 496 -10.73 -21.42 -26.40
CA ARG A 496 -10.82 -22.77 -27.02
C ARG A 496 -10.99 -23.90 -26.00
N HIS A 497 -11.07 -23.59 -24.69
CA HIS A 497 -11.25 -24.63 -23.69
C HIS A 497 -12.70 -25.15 -23.70
N PRO A 498 -12.94 -26.49 -23.65
CA PRO A 498 -14.30 -27.05 -23.72
C PRO A 498 -15.22 -26.56 -22.61
N ASP A 499 -14.70 -26.29 -21.42
CA ASP A 499 -15.50 -25.86 -20.27
C ASP A 499 -16.06 -24.42 -20.40
N VAL A 500 -15.61 -23.63 -21.38
CA VAL A 500 -16.06 -22.24 -21.54
C VAL A 500 -17.57 -22.14 -21.67
N THR A 501 -18.19 -23.04 -22.45
CA THR A 501 -19.64 -23.04 -22.64
C THR A 501 -20.38 -23.35 -21.35
N VAL A 502 -19.95 -24.36 -20.58
CA VAL A 502 -20.58 -24.77 -19.33
C VAL A 502 -20.42 -23.70 -18.26
N LEU A 503 -19.19 -23.21 -18.05
CA LEU A 503 -18.90 -22.16 -17.07
C LEU A 503 -19.61 -20.84 -17.44
N GLY A 504 -19.74 -20.53 -18.72
CA GLY A 504 -20.47 -19.37 -19.21
C GLY A 504 -21.98 -19.43 -18.93
N GLN A 505 -22.56 -20.63 -18.80
CA GLN A 505 -23.96 -20.78 -18.39
C GLN A 505 -24.18 -20.51 -16.90
N GLU A 506 -23.15 -20.70 -16.09
CA GLU A 506 -23.20 -20.47 -14.64
C GLU A 506 -22.74 -19.07 -14.21
N ALA A 507 -22.11 -18.30 -15.12
CA ALA A 507 -21.53 -17.00 -14.82
C ALA A 507 -22.59 -15.89 -14.76
N ASP A 508 -22.48 -15.02 -13.77
CA ASP A 508 -23.26 -13.78 -13.67
C ASP A 508 -22.75 -12.70 -14.64
N VAL A 509 -21.43 -12.72 -14.93
CA VAL A 509 -20.75 -11.83 -15.88
C VAL A 509 -19.63 -12.59 -16.58
N VAL A 510 -19.48 -12.37 -17.88
CA VAL A 510 -18.36 -12.90 -18.68
C VAL A 510 -17.41 -11.75 -19.05
N VAL A 511 -16.11 -11.94 -18.83
CA VAL A 511 -15.05 -11.02 -19.26
C VAL A 511 -14.25 -11.65 -20.38
N VAL A 512 -14.18 -10.99 -21.52
CA VAL A 512 -13.51 -11.47 -22.73
C VAL A 512 -12.22 -10.67 -22.92
N TYR A 513 -11.06 -11.27 -22.56
CA TYR A 513 -9.77 -10.59 -22.61
C TYR A 513 -8.98 -10.98 -23.86
N ARG A 514 -8.73 -10.02 -24.76
CA ARG A 514 -7.98 -10.21 -26.02
C ARG A 514 -8.42 -11.45 -26.81
N VAL A 515 -9.72 -11.73 -26.86
CA VAL A 515 -10.27 -12.86 -27.65
C VAL A 515 -10.60 -12.40 -29.05
N PRO A 516 -10.02 -13.02 -30.09
CA PRO A 516 -10.35 -12.70 -31.47
C PRO A 516 -11.74 -13.25 -31.86
N ALA A 517 -12.46 -12.54 -32.69
CA ALA A 517 -13.77 -13.01 -33.16
C ALA A 517 -13.61 -14.30 -33.98
N THR A 518 -14.46 -15.29 -33.62
CA THR A 518 -14.72 -16.54 -34.37
C THR A 518 -16.21 -16.82 -34.35
N HIS A 519 -16.70 -17.71 -35.21
CA HIS A 519 -18.09 -18.12 -35.16
C HIS A 519 -18.50 -18.70 -33.81
N GLN A 520 -17.58 -19.42 -33.14
CA GLN A 520 -17.80 -19.97 -31.79
C GLN A 520 -17.90 -18.88 -30.72
N VAL A 521 -16.99 -17.89 -30.77
CA VAL A 521 -17.00 -16.77 -29.82
C VAL A 521 -18.24 -15.90 -30.01
N ALA A 522 -18.62 -15.61 -31.26
CA ALA A 522 -19.83 -14.83 -31.53
C ALA A 522 -21.10 -15.56 -31.04
N ARG A 523 -21.21 -16.89 -31.26
CA ARG A 523 -22.29 -17.70 -30.72
C ARG A 523 -22.32 -17.72 -29.20
N PHE A 524 -21.18 -17.92 -28.57
CA PHE A 524 -21.05 -17.91 -27.10
C PHE A 524 -21.52 -16.58 -26.49
N ILE A 525 -21.16 -15.45 -27.09
CA ILE A 525 -21.62 -14.11 -26.64
C ILE A 525 -23.14 -13.97 -26.86
N ALA A 526 -23.66 -14.40 -28.01
CA ALA A 526 -25.09 -14.36 -28.28
C ALA A 526 -25.90 -15.20 -27.27
N GLU A 527 -25.44 -16.41 -26.96
CA GLU A 527 -26.05 -17.28 -25.93
C GLU A 527 -25.97 -16.66 -24.51
N ALA A 528 -24.91 -15.93 -24.18
CA ALA A 528 -24.81 -15.19 -22.93
C ALA A 528 -25.89 -14.08 -22.87
N HIS A 529 -26.04 -13.30 -23.94
CA HIS A 529 -27.07 -12.26 -24.04
C HIS A 529 -28.50 -12.81 -23.97
N GLU A 530 -28.77 -13.97 -24.58
CA GLU A 530 -30.07 -14.62 -24.46
C GLU A 530 -30.45 -14.99 -23.03
N ARG A 531 -29.44 -15.27 -22.18
CA ARG A 531 -29.61 -15.52 -20.75
C ARG A 531 -29.64 -14.23 -19.91
N GLY A 532 -29.37 -13.06 -20.51
CA GLY A 532 -29.24 -11.78 -19.81
C GLY A 532 -27.93 -11.67 -19.03
N THR A 533 -26.89 -12.44 -19.40
CA THR A 533 -25.54 -12.37 -18.83
C THR A 533 -24.73 -11.30 -19.55
N PRO A 534 -24.26 -10.25 -18.88
CA PRO A 534 -23.42 -9.22 -19.48
C PRO A 534 -22.07 -9.79 -19.93
N VAL A 535 -21.57 -9.28 -21.05
CA VAL A 535 -20.26 -9.62 -21.59
C VAL A 535 -19.41 -8.37 -21.71
N VAL A 536 -18.25 -8.37 -21.06
CA VAL A 536 -17.31 -7.24 -20.99
C VAL A 536 -16.08 -7.54 -21.84
N PHE A 537 -15.69 -6.62 -22.72
CA PHE A 537 -14.41 -6.72 -23.45
C PHE A 537 -13.29 -6.04 -22.66
N ASP A 538 -12.19 -6.76 -22.41
CA ASP A 538 -11.04 -6.25 -21.69
C ASP A 538 -9.80 -6.24 -22.57
N VAL A 539 -9.03 -5.13 -22.53
CA VAL A 539 -7.74 -5.02 -23.21
C VAL A 539 -6.83 -4.00 -22.50
N ASP A 540 -5.54 -4.25 -22.52
CA ASP A 540 -4.51 -3.43 -21.87
C ASP A 540 -3.60 -2.66 -22.86
N ASP A 541 -3.78 -2.87 -24.17
CA ASP A 541 -3.05 -2.16 -25.24
C ASP A 541 -4.00 -1.60 -26.31
N LEU A 542 -3.53 -0.60 -27.05
CA LEU A 542 -4.27 0.05 -28.13
C LEU A 542 -4.22 -0.79 -29.43
N ILE A 543 -4.82 -1.98 -29.42
CA ILE A 543 -4.77 -3.00 -30.48
C ILE A 543 -6.15 -3.39 -31.04
N PHE A 544 -7.17 -2.56 -30.85
CA PHE A 544 -8.57 -2.81 -31.22
C PHE A 544 -9.10 -1.82 -32.26
N ASP A 545 -8.31 -0.86 -32.69
CA ASP A 545 -8.71 0.09 -33.74
C ASP A 545 -7.78 -0.01 -34.97
N PRO A 546 -8.29 -0.54 -36.09
CA PRO A 546 -7.52 -0.63 -37.33
C PRO A 546 -7.07 0.71 -37.88
N ALA A 547 -7.74 1.82 -37.58
CA ALA A 547 -7.36 3.14 -38.07
C ALA A 547 -5.98 3.61 -37.53
N LEU A 548 -5.56 3.06 -36.39
CA LEU A 548 -4.28 3.38 -35.77
C LEU A 548 -3.06 2.64 -36.35
N GLU A 549 -3.25 1.87 -37.40
CA GLU A 549 -2.18 1.09 -38.06
C GLU A 549 -0.92 1.92 -38.33
N ARG A 550 -1.07 3.20 -38.73
CA ARG A 550 0.05 4.09 -39.04
C ARG A 550 0.78 4.64 -37.81
N GLU A 551 0.12 4.62 -36.69
CA GLU A 551 0.60 5.17 -35.40
C GLU A 551 1.38 4.13 -34.60
N ILE A 552 1.26 2.83 -34.91
CA ILE A 552 1.92 1.76 -34.17
C ILE A 552 3.33 1.51 -34.71
N PRO A 553 4.37 1.92 -33.99
CA PRO A 553 5.75 1.84 -34.48
C PRO A 553 6.21 0.40 -34.79
N ALA A 554 5.75 -0.57 -34.03
CA ALA A 554 6.10 -1.99 -34.18
C ALA A 554 5.68 -2.56 -35.54
N LEU A 555 4.67 -1.99 -36.18
CA LEU A 555 4.24 -2.46 -37.52
C LEU A 555 5.18 -2.08 -38.67
N LYS A 556 6.03 -1.08 -38.45
CA LYS A 556 6.97 -0.60 -39.47
C LYS A 556 8.08 -1.61 -39.78
N ILE A 557 8.34 -2.55 -38.85
CA ILE A 557 9.37 -3.59 -39.04
C ILE A 557 8.82 -4.90 -39.61
N LEU A 558 7.49 -5.02 -39.73
CA LEU A 558 6.83 -6.23 -40.24
C LEU A 558 6.86 -6.26 -41.78
N THR A 559 6.96 -7.46 -42.34
CA THR A 559 6.73 -7.67 -43.77
C THR A 559 5.27 -7.38 -44.15
N GLY A 560 4.97 -7.15 -45.39
CA GLY A 560 3.60 -6.89 -45.84
C GLY A 560 2.61 -7.98 -45.46
N ALA A 561 3.02 -9.26 -45.52
CA ALA A 561 2.17 -10.39 -45.11
C ALA A 561 1.95 -10.43 -43.57
N GLU A 562 3.01 -10.21 -42.79
CA GLU A 562 2.91 -10.15 -41.32
C GLU A 562 2.04 -8.99 -40.84
N ARG A 563 2.17 -7.84 -41.51
CA ARG A 563 1.34 -6.67 -41.23
C ARG A 563 -0.12 -6.92 -41.56
N ALA A 564 -0.43 -7.56 -42.70
CA ALA A 564 -1.81 -7.93 -43.04
C ALA A 564 -2.44 -8.86 -42.00
N LEU A 565 -1.70 -9.89 -41.55
CA LEU A 565 -2.17 -10.79 -40.48
C LEU A 565 -2.40 -10.05 -39.17
N TRP A 566 -1.52 -9.11 -38.84
CA TRP A 566 -1.69 -8.30 -37.63
C TRP A 566 -2.95 -7.44 -37.70
N ILE A 567 -3.18 -6.75 -38.82
CA ILE A 567 -4.37 -5.92 -39.06
C ILE A 567 -5.64 -6.78 -39.00
N GLN A 568 -5.63 -7.97 -39.60
CA GLN A 568 -6.73 -8.92 -39.49
C GLN A 568 -7.02 -9.28 -38.03
N GLY A 569 -5.97 -9.47 -37.21
CA GLY A 569 -6.12 -9.70 -35.76
C GLY A 569 -6.79 -8.52 -35.05
N VAL A 570 -6.43 -7.28 -35.38
CA VAL A 570 -7.05 -6.07 -34.84
C VAL A 570 -8.52 -5.96 -35.24
N HIS A 571 -8.87 -6.24 -36.48
CA HIS A 571 -10.27 -6.29 -36.92
C HIS A 571 -11.06 -7.33 -36.13
N ARG A 572 -10.50 -8.51 -35.89
CA ARG A 572 -11.15 -9.57 -35.09
C ARG A 572 -11.34 -9.14 -33.63
N TYR A 573 -10.37 -8.44 -33.01
CA TYR A 573 -10.55 -7.86 -31.67
C TYR A 573 -11.64 -6.80 -31.66
N ARG A 574 -11.68 -5.92 -32.68
CA ARG A 574 -12.71 -4.91 -32.83
C ARG A 574 -14.11 -5.55 -32.93
N THR A 575 -14.25 -6.60 -33.74
CA THR A 575 -15.51 -7.32 -33.88
C THR A 575 -15.97 -7.92 -32.54
N THR A 576 -15.09 -8.61 -31.79
CA THR A 576 -15.42 -9.13 -30.46
C THR A 576 -15.85 -8.02 -29.53
N MET A 577 -15.14 -6.91 -29.52
CA MET A 577 -15.44 -5.75 -28.69
C MET A 577 -16.84 -5.19 -29.00
N GLU A 578 -17.23 -5.07 -30.26
CA GLU A 578 -18.53 -4.57 -30.70
C GLU A 578 -19.69 -5.52 -30.36
N LEU A 579 -19.41 -6.82 -30.20
CA LEU A 579 -20.37 -7.81 -29.71
C LEU A 579 -20.60 -7.73 -28.19
N CYS A 580 -19.69 -7.11 -27.43
CA CYS A 580 -19.77 -7.00 -25.98
C CYS A 580 -20.59 -5.80 -25.51
N ASP A 581 -20.97 -5.78 -24.23
CA ASP A 581 -21.83 -4.76 -23.61
C ASP A 581 -21.05 -3.54 -23.12
N ALA A 582 -19.84 -3.76 -22.64
CA ALA A 582 -18.97 -2.73 -22.10
C ALA A 582 -17.49 -3.02 -22.39
N PHE A 583 -16.69 -1.99 -22.28
CA PHE A 583 -15.22 -2.05 -22.40
C PHE A 583 -14.57 -1.83 -21.05
N VAL A 584 -13.51 -2.58 -20.75
CA VAL A 584 -12.61 -2.34 -19.63
C VAL A 584 -11.18 -2.17 -20.14
N GLY A 585 -10.56 -1.05 -19.80
CA GLY A 585 -9.18 -0.75 -20.20
C GLY A 585 -8.28 -0.51 -19.01
N SER A 586 -6.96 -0.71 -19.20
CA SER A 586 -5.96 -0.49 -18.16
C SER A 586 -5.64 0.99 -17.92
N THR A 587 -6.09 1.89 -18.78
CA THR A 587 -5.85 3.34 -18.69
C THR A 587 -7.05 4.14 -19.18
N ALA A 588 -7.18 5.36 -18.69
CA ALA A 588 -8.24 6.28 -19.11
C ALA A 588 -8.23 6.54 -20.61
N LEU A 589 -7.04 6.66 -21.22
CA LEU A 589 -6.91 6.89 -22.68
C LEU A 589 -7.48 5.72 -23.50
N LEU A 590 -7.27 4.48 -23.08
CA LEU A 590 -7.88 3.31 -23.72
C LEU A 590 -9.41 3.37 -23.65
N CYS A 591 -9.95 3.76 -22.49
CA CYS A 591 -11.39 3.86 -22.28
C CYS A 591 -12.01 5.01 -23.09
N GLU A 592 -11.37 6.18 -23.11
CA GLU A 592 -11.77 7.33 -23.92
C GLU A 592 -11.82 6.95 -25.39
N HIS A 593 -10.76 6.31 -25.90
CA HIS A 593 -10.69 5.88 -27.31
C HIS A 593 -11.73 4.80 -27.64
N ALA A 594 -11.91 3.81 -26.77
CA ALA A 594 -12.90 2.76 -26.97
C ALA A 594 -14.33 3.34 -27.03
N SER A 595 -14.66 4.25 -26.13
CA SER A 595 -15.96 4.94 -26.12
C SER A 595 -16.15 5.81 -27.36
N GLU A 596 -15.10 6.53 -27.78
CA GLU A 596 -15.11 7.38 -29.00
C GLU A 596 -15.42 6.56 -30.25
N VAL A 597 -14.77 5.40 -30.43
CA VAL A 597 -14.88 4.62 -31.66
C VAL A 597 -16.10 3.66 -31.69
N THR A 598 -16.72 3.34 -30.56
CA THR A 598 -17.86 2.39 -30.47
C THR A 598 -19.11 2.96 -29.85
N GLY A 599 -19.01 4.04 -29.07
CA GLY A 599 -20.11 4.56 -28.27
C GLY A 599 -20.53 3.67 -27.09
N MET A 600 -19.71 2.64 -26.73
CA MET A 600 -20.02 1.75 -25.61
C MET A 600 -19.56 2.36 -24.25
N PRO A 601 -20.18 1.96 -23.14
CA PRO A 601 -19.66 2.26 -21.81
C PRO A 601 -18.23 1.72 -21.65
N ALA A 602 -17.31 2.56 -21.17
CA ALA A 602 -15.93 2.19 -20.98
C ALA A 602 -15.46 2.54 -19.58
N PHE A 603 -14.83 1.58 -18.92
CA PHE A 603 -14.40 1.68 -17.52
C PHE A 603 -12.89 1.47 -17.40
N GLU A 604 -12.25 2.38 -16.68
CA GLU A 604 -10.84 2.23 -16.37
C GLU A 604 -10.62 1.28 -15.19
N PHE A 605 -9.85 0.22 -15.41
CA PHE A 605 -9.35 -0.69 -14.40
C PHE A 605 -7.83 -0.81 -14.50
N PRO A 606 -7.05 -0.04 -13.75
CA PRO A 606 -5.59 -0.06 -13.80
C PRO A 606 -5.02 -1.43 -13.43
N ASN A 607 -3.87 -1.76 -13.97
CA ASN A 607 -3.12 -2.93 -13.54
C ASN A 607 -2.69 -2.78 -12.08
N GLY A 608 -2.94 -3.79 -11.26
CA GLY A 608 -2.76 -3.75 -9.81
C GLY A 608 -1.77 -4.79 -9.29
N ALA A 609 -1.52 -4.73 -7.98
CA ALA A 609 -0.80 -5.73 -7.24
C ALA A 609 -1.74 -6.88 -6.85
N GLY A 610 -1.39 -8.12 -7.21
CA GLY A 610 -2.09 -9.30 -6.74
C GLY A 610 -1.53 -9.82 -5.43
N ILE A 611 -2.23 -10.80 -4.84
CA ILE A 611 -1.83 -11.43 -3.57
C ILE A 611 -0.46 -12.10 -3.69
N VAL A 612 -0.27 -12.95 -4.70
CA VAL A 612 1.00 -13.68 -4.90
C VAL A 612 2.15 -12.72 -5.18
N MET A 613 1.96 -11.72 -6.04
CA MET A 613 2.98 -10.70 -6.34
C MET A 613 3.37 -9.91 -5.09
N SER A 614 2.40 -9.48 -4.29
CA SER A 614 2.64 -8.74 -3.05
C SER A 614 3.43 -9.56 -2.04
N ARG A 615 3.11 -10.87 -1.89
CA ARG A 615 3.84 -11.80 -1.02
C ARG A 615 5.30 -11.97 -1.45
N LEU A 616 5.55 -12.23 -2.74
CA LEU A 616 6.91 -12.35 -3.27
C LEU A 616 7.72 -11.06 -3.10
N ALA A 617 7.06 -9.91 -3.22
CA ALA A 617 7.69 -8.62 -2.99
C ALA A 617 7.99 -8.38 -1.49
N ASP A 618 7.11 -8.80 -0.57
CA ASP A 618 7.38 -8.78 0.87
C ASP A 618 8.61 -9.60 1.23
N GLU A 619 8.72 -10.82 0.70
CA GLU A 619 9.89 -11.67 0.90
C GLU A 619 11.17 -11.03 0.34
N ALA A 620 11.08 -10.39 -0.83
CA ALA A 620 12.23 -9.72 -1.45
C ALA A 620 12.70 -8.50 -0.64
N VAL A 621 11.78 -7.69 -0.12
CA VAL A 621 12.11 -6.47 0.65
C VAL A 621 12.79 -6.79 1.99
N ARG A 622 12.47 -7.91 2.62
CA ARG A 622 13.13 -8.38 3.86
C ARG A 622 14.59 -8.78 3.65
N ARG A 623 14.99 -9.10 2.41
CA ARG A 623 16.39 -9.38 2.10
C ARG A 623 17.21 -8.10 2.08
N PRO A 624 18.41 -8.08 2.69
CA PRO A 624 19.29 -6.92 2.62
C PRO A 624 19.66 -6.64 1.17
N ARG A 625 19.85 -5.36 0.83
CA ARG A 625 20.37 -4.99 -0.50
C ARG A 625 21.79 -5.52 -0.66
N LEU A 626 22.11 -5.96 -1.86
CA LEU A 626 23.47 -6.44 -2.17
C LEU A 626 24.47 -5.29 -2.09
N PRO A 627 25.57 -5.43 -1.36
CA PRO A 627 26.61 -4.41 -1.31
C PRO A 627 27.30 -4.30 -2.67
N GLY A 628 27.99 -3.20 -2.91
CA GLY A 628 28.78 -2.98 -4.11
C GLY A 628 28.38 -1.74 -4.89
N ARG A 629 28.43 -1.82 -6.23
CA ARG A 629 28.06 -0.70 -7.12
C ARG A 629 26.57 -0.40 -7.05
N ILE A 630 26.20 0.85 -7.29
CA ILE A 630 24.81 1.29 -7.45
C ILE A 630 24.27 0.72 -8.76
N ARG A 631 23.18 -0.05 -8.70
CA ARG A 631 22.59 -0.76 -9.83
C ARG A 631 21.43 0.02 -10.42
N VAL A 632 21.62 0.51 -11.64
CA VAL A 632 20.56 1.15 -12.44
C VAL A 632 20.04 0.11 -13.42
N GLY A 633 18.74 -0.15 -13.42
CA GLY A 633 18.15 -1.22 -14.21
C GLY A 633 17.06 -0.76 -15.17
N TYR A 634 17.01 -1.38 -16.35
CA TYR A 634 15.89 -1.31 -17.29
C TYR A 634 15.42 -2.71 -17.64
N LEU A 635 14.13 -2.96 -17.49
CA LEU A 635 13.50 -4.26 -17.75
C LEU A 635 12.61 -4.19 -18.99
N SER A 636 12.82 -5.10 -19.96
CA SER A 636 12.03 -5.21 -21.18
C SER A 636 11.43 -6.60 -21.34
N GLY A 637 10.10 -6.69 -21.49
CA GLY A 637 9.41 -7.95 -21.74
C GLY A 637 9.43 -8.37 -23.22
N THR A 638 9.58 -7.42 -24.16
CA THR A 638 9.49 -7.63 -25.60
C THR A 638 10.47 -6.75 -26.37
N ASP A 639 10.84 -7.16 -27.56
CA ASP A 639 11.73 -6.41 -28.48
C ASP A 639 11.12 -5.07 -28.97
N THR A 640 9.83 -4.83 -28.69
CA THR A 640 9.13 -3.59 -29.08
C THR A 640 9.56 -2.38 -28.23
N HIS A 641 10.27 -2.61 -27.13
CA HIS A 641 10.77 -1.57 -26.22
C HIS A 641 12.19 -1.08 -26.53
N ASP A 642 12.83 -1.56 -27.59
CA ASP A 642 14.16 -1.07 -28.02
C ASP A 642 14.15 0.44 -28.29
N ARG A 643 13.05 0.98 -28.82
CA ARG A 643 12.88 2.41 -29.05
C ARG A 643 12.74 3.21 -27.78
N ASP A 644 11.96 2.68 -26.81
CA ASP A 644 11.80 3.33 -25.51
C ASP A 644 13.17 3.48 -24.82
N TRP A 645 14.02 2.44 -24.87
CA TRP A 645 15.38 2.50 -24.33
C TRP A 645 16.25 3.50 -25.11
N ALA A 646 16.18 3.51 -26.45
CA ALA A 646 16.99 4.39 -27.29
C ALA A 646 16.79 5.89 -27.00
N THR A 647 15.62 6.28 -26.45
CA THR A 647 15.36 7.69 -26.06
C THR A 647 16.24 8.18 -24.92
N ILE A 648 16.75 7.28 -24.08
CA ILE A 648 17.52 7.64 -22.88
C ILE A 648 18.92 7.01 -22.85
N GLU A 649 19.26 6.13 -23.79
CA GLU A 649 20.52 5.38 -23.76
C GLU A 649 21.73 6.30 -23.60
N GLU A 650 21.84 7.35 -24.42
CA GLU A 650 22.98 8.26 -24.41
C GLU A 650 23.10 9.02 -23.08
N VAL A 651 22.03 9.61 -22.59
CA VAL A 651 22.05 10.37 -21.33
C VAL A 651 22.31 9.48 -20.11
N VAL A 652 21.75 8.26 -20.10
CA VAL A 652 22.01 7.29 -19.02
C VAL A 652 23.46 6.86 -19.01
N VAL A 653 24.01 6.50 -20.18
CA VAL A 653 25.41 6.07 -20.30
C VAL A 653 26.35 7.20 -19.90
N ALA A 654 26.16 8.42 -20.41
CA ALA A 654 26.98 9.57 -20.05
C ALA A 654 26.94 9.88 -18.54
N THR A 655 25.76 9.78 -17.92
CA THR A 655 25.63 9.99 -16.47
C THR A 655 26.35 8.91 -15.67
N LEU A 656 26.26 7.64 -16.08
CA LEU A 656 26.96 6.53 -15.43
C LEU A 656 28.48 6.55 -15.66
N GLU A 657 28.96 7.08 -16.78
CA GLU A 657 30.40 7.30 -17.00
C GLU A 657 31.00 8.21 -15.96
N ALA A 658 30.25 9.27 -15.58
CA ALA A 658 30.67 10.22 -14.54
C ALA A 658 30.67 9.62 -13.12
N VAL A 659 30.03 8.47 -12.88
CA VAL A 659 29.93 7.82 -11.57
C VAL A 659 30.51 6.41 -11.61
N PRO A 660 31.83 6.20 -11.34
CA PRO A 660 32.47 4.88 -11.43
C PRO A 660 31.87 3.81 -10.50
N GLY A 661 31.22 4.22 -9.42
CA GLY A 661 30.53 3.36 -8.45
C GLY A 661 29.19 2.83 -8.94
N ALA A 662 28.72 3.16 -10.15
CA ALA A 662 27.44 2.73 -10.70
C ALA A 662 27.61 1.73 -11.85
N GLU A 663 26.63 0.84 -12.03
CA GLU A 663 26.55 -0.15 -13.11
C GLU A 663 25.14 -0.21 -13.72
N LEU A 664 25.06 -0.63 -14.99
CA LEU A 664 23.82 -0.73 -15.75
C LEU A 664 23.40 -2.20 -15.91
N TRP A 665 22.14 -2.50 -15.55
CA TRP A 665 21.53 -3.81 -15.77
C TRP A 665 20.41 -3.70 -16.82
N LEU A 666 20.58 -4.39 -17.92
CA LEU A 666 19.56 -4.50 -18.99
C LEU A 666 18.99 -5.92 -18.95
N VAL A 667 17.71 -6.03 -18.65
CA VAL A 667 17.04 -7.32 -18.38
C VAL A 667 15.96 -7.59 -19.42
N GLY A 668 15.92 -8.84 -19.90
CA GLY A 668 14.88 -9.32 -20.79
C GLY A 668 15.24 -9.30 -22.26
N LYS A 669 14.27 -8.94 -23.09
CA LYS A 669 14.43 -8.87 -24.54
C LYS A 669 14.70 -7.42 -24.95
N LEU A 670 15.97 -7.10 -25.14
CA LEU A 670 16.43 -5.77 -25.52
C LEU A 670 17.69 -5.87 -26.38
N THR A 671 17.75 -5.06 -27.42
CA THR A 671 18.96 -4.85 -28.23
C THR A 671 19.48 -3.44 -27.94
N PRO A 672 20.46 -3.29 -27.01
CA PRO A 672 21.02 -1.98 -26.70
C PRO A 672 21.81 -1.42 -27.87
N GLY A 673 21.90 -0.10 -27.96
CA GLY A 673 22.73 0.61 -28.93
C GLY A 673 24.25 0.55 -28.63
N ASP A 674 25.02 1.27 -29.37
CA ASP A 674 26.48 1.25 -29.24
C ASP A 674 27.00 2.05 -28.04
N ALA A 675 26.24 3.01 -27.51
CA ALA A 675 26.66 3.85 -26.40
C ALA A 675 26.96 3.01 -25.15
N VAL A 676 26.18 1.96 -24.89
CA VAL A 676 26.32 1.05 -23.74
C VAL A 676 27.73 0.44 -23.63
N ARG A 677 28.45 0.29 -24.78
CA ARG A 677 29.81 -0.28 -24.80
C ARG A 677 30.82 0.58 -24.04
N ARG A 678 30.58 1.88 -23.89
CA ARG A 678 31.47 2.79 -23.15
C ARG A 678 31.57 2.47 -21.66
N LEU A 679 30.57 1.83 -21.10
CA LEU A 679 30.56 1.41 -19.69
C LEU A 679 31.42 0.15 -19.43
N GLY A 680 31.85 -0.58 -20.47
CA GLY A 680 32.72 -1.75 -20.36
C GLY A 680 32.16 -2.87 -19.45
N ASP A 681 32.90 -3.20 -18.38
CA ASP A 681 32.52 -4.24 -17.41
C ASP A 681 31.40 -3.85 -16.46
N ARG A 682 30.95 -2.61 -16.52
CA ARG A 682 29.85 -2.07 -15.70
C ARG A 682 28.47 -2.29 -16.32
N VAL A 683 28.34 -3.11 -17.35
CA VAL A 683 27.07 -3.49 -17.97
C VAL A 683 26.79 -4.97 -17.74
N SER A 684 25.61 -5.29 -17.27
CA SER A 684 25.11 -6.66 -17.18
C SER A 684 23.90 -6.84 -18.09
N LEU A 685 24.00 -7.77 -19.03
CA LEU A 685 22.89 -8.19 -19.89
C LEU A 685 22.30 -9.48 -19.31
N ILE A 686 21.04 -9.42 -18.86
CA ILE A 686 20.34 -10.50 -18.20
C ILE A 686 19.17 -10.92 -19.11
N GLY A 687 19.06 -12.22 -19.43
CA GLY A 687 17.98 -12.74 -20.24
C GLY A 687 16.59 -12.56 -19.59
N PHE A 688 15.54 -12.91 -20.34
CA PHE A 688 14.17 -12.87 -19.85
C PHE A 688 14.02 -13.66 -18.55
N GLN A 689 13.36 -13.07 -17.53
CA GLN A 689 13.17 -13.66 -16.22
C GLN A 689 11.69 -14.03 -16.01
N PRO A 690 11.38 -15.15 -15.33
CA PRO A 690 10.02 -15.46 -14.89
C PRO A 690 9.47 -14.34 -13.99
N TRP A 691 8.17 -14.07 -14.06
CA TRP A 691 7.56 -13.02 -13.26
C TRP A 691 7.68 -13.24 -11.74
N THR A 692 7.76 -14.51 -11.29
CA THR A 692 7.95 -14.87 -9.87
C THR A 692 9.30 -14.41 -9.31
N THR A 693 10.31 -14.24 -10.17
CA THR A 693 11.65 -13.78 -9.78
C THR A 693 11.79 -12.25 -9.87
N LEU A 694 10.86 -11.56 -10.54
CA LEU A 694 10.94 -10.10 -10.75
C LEU A 694 11.03 -9.30 -9.45
N PRO A 695 10.26 -9.58 -8.39
CA PRO A 695 10.39 -8.84 -7.14
C PRO A 695 11.79 -8.92 -6.53
N GLY A 696 12.39 -10.11 -6.52
CA GLY A 696 13.77 -10.31 -6.07
C GLY A 696 14.79 -9.57 -6.93
N LEU A 697 14.64 -9.62 -8.24
CA LEU A 697 15.51 -8.90 -9.19
C LEU A 697 15.39 -7.38 -9.01
N LEU A 698 14.17 -6.84 -8.98
CA LEU A 698 13.92 -5.42 -8.79
C LEU A 698 14.45 -4.92 -7.44
N ARG A 699 14.37 -5.74 -6.38
CA ARG A 699 14.95 -5.41 -5.08
C ARG A 699 16.47 -5.27 -5.12
N THR A 700 17.16 -5.94 -6.05
CA THR A 700 18.62 -5.80 -6.21
C THR A 700 19.01 -4.51 -6.92
N LEU A 701 18.10 -3.86 -7.62
CA LEU A 701 18.32 -2.58 -8.26
C LEU A 701 18.20 -1.42 -7.25
N ASP A 702 19.03 -0.42 -7.44
CA ASP A 702 18.98 0.85 -6.69
C ASP A 702 18.11 1.90 -7.37
N VAL A 703 18.00 1.82 -8.71
CA VAL A 703 17.14 2.69 -9.53
C VAL A 703 16.54 1.86 -10.66
N ASN A 704 15.23 1.96 -10.87
CA ASN A 704 14.53 1.41 -12.03
C ASN A 704 14.26 2.51 -13.05
N LEU A 705 14.46 2.23 -14.34
CA LEU A 705 14.18 3.14 -15.44
C LEU A 705 12.93 2.69 -16.19
N ALA A 706 12.04 3.63 -16.49
CA ALA A 706 10.79 3.40 -17.21
C ALA A 706 10.59 4.43 -18.34
N PRO A 707 11.51 4.49 -19.32
CA PRO A 707 11.35 5.37 -20.47
C PRO A 707 10.21 4.90 -21.37
N LEU A 708 9.56 5.86 -22.02
CA LEU A 708 8.62 5.66 -23.12
C LEU A 708 8.90 6.72 -24.19
N GLU A 709 8.91 6.32 -25.48
CA GLU A 709 9.08 7.24 -26.60
C GLU A 709 7.97 8.30 -26.57
N PRO A 710 8.30 9.62 -26.50
CA PRO A 710 7.31 10.68 -26.39
C PRO A 710 6.48 10.86 -27.67
N GLY A 711 5.27 11.44 -27.53
CA GLY A 711 4.42 11.79 -28.67
C GLY A 711 3.76 10.60 -29.38
N SER A 712 3.80 9.40 -28.79
CA SER A 712 3.12 8.22 -29.28
C SER A 712 1.84 7.96 -28.49
N ARG A 713 0.67 8.08 -29.13
CA ARG A 713 -0.63 7.73 -28.52
C ARG A 713 -0.63 6.30 -27.99
N PHE A 714 0.06 5.39 -28.69
CA PHE A 714 0.22 4.00 -28.26
C PHE A 714 0.98 3.90 -26.92
N ASN A 715 2.05 4.70 -26.72
CA ASN A 715 2.82 4.73 -25.48
C ASN A 715 2.06 5.45 -24.35
N ASP A 716 1.29 6.50 -24.67
CA ASP A 716 0.42 7.17 -23.70
C ASP A 716 -0.74 6.28 -23.22
N ALA A 717 -1.09 5.26 -23.97
CA ALA A 717 -2.10 4.26 -23.59
C ALA A 717 -1.54 3.14 -22.69
N LYS A 718 -0.19 2.99 -22.58
CA LYS A 718 0.45 1.96 -21.75
C LYS A 718 0.29 2.26 -20.26
N SER A 719 0.04 1.24 -19.46
CA SER A 719 -0.08 1.36 -18.00
C SER A 719 1.27 1.59 -17.30
N ALA A 720 1.22 2.13 -16.06
CA ALA A 720 2.39 2.41 -15.22
C ALA A 720 2.96 1.15 -14.54
N ILE A 721 2.93 0.00 -15.21
CA ILE A 721 3.28 -1.31 -14.64
C ILE A 721 4.73 -1.38 -14.15
N LYS A 722 5.67 -0.72 -14.85
CA LYS A 722 7.08 -0.71 -14.46
C LYS A 722 7.31 0.01 -13.12
N TRP A 723 6.53 1.07 -12.85
CA TRP A 723 6.54 1.73 -11.54
C TRP A 723 5.91 0.84 -10.47
N LEU A 724 4.79 0.19 -10.77
CA LEU A 724 4.10 -0.71 -9.84
C LEU A 724 5.01 -1.86 -9.39
N GLU A 725 5.62 -2.58 -10.34
CA GLU A 725 6.49 -3.73 -10.04
C GLU A 725 7.74 -3.32 -9.24
N ALA A 726 8.38 -2.22 -9.63
CA ALA A 726 9.55 -1.68 -8.92
C ALA A 726 9.16 -1.12 -7.54
N GLY A 727 8.06 -0.40 -7.45
CA GLY A 727 7.51 0.14 -6.21
C GLY A 727 7.23 -0.97 -5.20
N LEU A 728 6.55 -2.05 -5.60
CA LEU A 728 6.32 -3.22 -4.72
C LEU A 728 7.60 -3.75 -4.09
N SER A 729 8.72 -3.67 -4.79
CA SER A 729 10.05 -4.09 -4.34
C SER A 729 10.86 -3.00 -3.61
N ALA A 730 10.22 -1.88 -3.27
CA ALA A 730 10.83 -0.69 -2.68
C ALA A 730 12.02 -0.16 -3.49
N THR A 731 11.90 -0.15 -4.83
CA THR A 731 12.90 0.37 -5.75
C THR A 731 12.35 1.62 -6.46
N PRO A 732 13.02 2.79 -6.32
CA PRO A 732 12.55 4.02 -6.93
C PRO A 732 12.63 3.97 -8.45
N THR A 733 11.68 4.60 -9.12
CA THR A 733 11.59 4.65 -10.59
C THR A 733 11.77 6.07 -11.10
N ILE A 734 12.57 6.22 -12.18
CA ILE A 734 12.53 7.39 -13.05
C ILE A 734 11.72 6.99 -14.29
N ALA A 735 10.69 7.75 -14.62
CA ALA A 735 9.78 7.45 -15.73
C ALA A 735 9.57 8.65 -16.67
N SER A 736 9.26 8.38 -17.94
CA SER A 736 8.75 9.39 -18.87
C SER A 736 7.39 9.91 -18.39
N PRO A 737 7.07 11.21 -18.50
CA PRO A 737 5.88 11.81 -17.92
C PRO A 737 4.62 11.56 -18.76
N THR A 738 4.33 10.30 -19.10
CA THR A 738 3.06 9.92 -19.73
C THR A 738 1.89 10.05 -18.76
N ARG A 739 0.66 10.16 -19.27
CA ARG A 739 -0.53 10.33 -18.44
C ARG A 739 -0.65 9.27 -17.32
N PRO A 740 -0.44 7.94 -17.57
CA PRO A 740 -0.49 6.93 -16.49
C PRO A 740 0.63 7.08 -15.44
N PHE A 741 1.85 7.45 -15.85
CA PHE A 741 2.92 7.69 -14.88
C PHE A 741 2.67 8.95 -14.06
N ARG A 742 2.17 10.07 -14.66
CA ARG A 742 1.79 11.28 -13.92
C ARG A 742 0.65 11.03 -12.92
N HIS A 743 -0.19 10.01 -13.15
CA HIS A 743 -1.27 9.66 -12.25
C HIS A 743 -0.78 8.97 -10.97
N VAL A 744 0.28 8.17 -11.05
CA VAL A 744 0.78 7.35 -9.92
C VAL A 744 2.07 7.89 -9.31
N ILE A 745 2.86 8.69 -10.05
CA ILE A 745 4.12 9.27 -9.58
C ILE A 745 3.91 10.73 -9.19
N GLU A 746 4.07 10.99 -7.91
CA GLU A 746 4.33 12.32 -7.37
C GLU A 746 5.84 12.56 -7.41
N HIS A 747 6.27 13.50 -8.29
CA HIS A 747 7.68 13.76 -8.56
C HIS A 747 8.43 14.17 -7.27
N GLY A 748 9.50 13.47 -6.95
CA GLY A 748 10.30 13.69 -5.74
C GLY A 748 9.72 13.09 -4.45
N ALA A 749 8.49 12.52 -4.49
CA ALA A 749 7.85 11.90 -3.35
C ALA A 749 7.89 10.35 -3.40
N ASN A 750 7.41 9.74 -4.48
CA ASN A 750 7.37 8.28 -4.67
C ASN A 750 7.98 7.80 -6.00
N GLY A 751 8.71 8.66 -6.67
CA GLY A 751 9.40 8.43 -7.93
C GLY A 751 9.84 9.75 -8.57
N MET A 752 10.44 9.67 -9.75
CA MET A 752 10.86 10.83 -10.51
C MET A 752 10.24 10.78 -11.91
N LEU A 753 9.77 11.91 -12.40
CA LEU A 753 9.33 12.09 -13.79
C LEU A 753 10.40 12.89 -14.52
N ALA A 754 10.76 12.48 -15.72
CA ALA A 754 11.81 13.15 -16.50
C ALA A 754 11.47 13.16 -18.00
N GLU A 755 11.60 14.33 -18.63
CA GLU A 755 11.41 14.57 -20.06
C GLU A 755 12.64 15.25 -20.65
N GLY A 756 13.18 14.69 -21.72
CA GLY A 756 14.42 15.20 -22.34
C GLY A 756 15.68 14.87 -21.52
N ASP A 757 16.85 15.06 -22.16
CA ASP A 757 18.13 14.60 -21.61
C ASP A 757 18.52 15.29 -20.30
N ASP A 758 18.20 16.57 -20.13
CA ASP A 758 18.61 17.32 -18.93
C ASP A 758 17.86 16.82 -17.68
N GLU A 759 16.55 16.65 -17.74
CA GLU A 759 15.76 16.13 -16.62
C GLU A 759 16.12 14.68 -16.28
N TRP A 760 16.37 13.83 -17.30
CA TRP A 760 16.86 12.46 -17.08
C TRP A 760 18.21 12.44 -16.37
N ARG A 761 19.15 13.33 -16.81
CA ARG A 761 20.46 13.48 -16.17
C ARG A 761 20.34 13.92 -14.72
N ASP A 762 19.52 14.95 -14.46
CA ASP A 762 19.35 15.53 -13.12
C ASP A 762 18.71 14.53 -12.16
N ALA A 763 17.62 13.86 -12.58
CA ALA A 763 16.93 12.84 -11.80
C ALA A 763 17.86 11.65 -11.48
N LEU A 764 18.59 11.15 -12.48
CA LEU A 764 19.52 10.03 -12.28
C LEU A 764 20.71 10.44 -11.40
N SER A 765 21.30 11.62 -11.63
CA SER A 765 22.40 12.13 -10.80
C SER A 765 21.99 12.33 -9.33
N ALA A 766 20.78 12.85 -9.10
CA ALA A 766 20.22 13.00 -7.74
C ALA A 766 20.09 11.66 -7.03
N LEU A 767 19.58 10.62 -7.72
CA LEU A 767 19.44 9.29 -7.16
C LEU A 767 20.80 8.59 -6.99
N LEU A 768 21.76 8.78 -7.88
CA LEU A 768 23.11 8.22 -7.75
C LEU A 768 23.86 8.82 -6.55
N ALA A 769 23.70 10.13 -6.32
CA ALA A 769 24.42 10.85 -5.26
C ALA A 769 23.85 10.59 -3.85
N ARG A 770 22.51 10.36 -3.70
CA ARG A 770 21.83 10.36 -2.41
C ARG A 770 21.16 9.03 -2.10
N ASP A 771 21.78 8.20 -1.29
CA ASP A 771 21.24 6.90 -0.87
C ASP A 771 19.94 7.05 -0.07
N THR A 772 19.87 8.02 0.85
CA THR A 772 18.65 8.33 1.61
C THR A 772 17.47 8.64 0.70
N LEU A 773 17.67 9.45 -0.36
CA LEU A 773 16.62 9.76 -1.34
C LEU A 773 16.13 8.50 -2.05
N ARG A 774 17.03 7.61 -2.48
CA ARG A 774 16.64 6.33 -3.11
C ARG A 774 15.77 5.49 -2.19
N ARG A 775 16.16 5.36 -0.92
CA ARG A 775 15.41 4.56 0.07
C ARG A 775 14.07 5.19 0.40
N THR A 776 14.00 6.50 0.61
CA THR A 776 12.74 7.21 0.88
C THR A 776 11.75 7.06 -0.27
N LEU A 777 12.18 7.34 -1.51
CA LEU A 777 11.31 7.20 -2.68
C LEU A 777 10.86 5.75 -2.89
N GLY A 778 11.75 4.77 -2.69
CA GLY A 778 11.41 3.36 -2.81
C GLY A 778 10.39 2.90 -1.76
N GLN A 779 10.55 3.29 -0.49
CA GLN A 779 9.59 2.97 0.58
C GLN A 779 8.22 3.60 0.32
N ARG A 780 8.18 4.87 -0.10
CA ARG A 780 6.93 5.55 -0.45
C ARG A 780 6.28 4.96 -1.70
N ALA A 781 7.05 4.66 -2.75
CA ALA A 781 6.52 3.98 -3.93
C ALA A 781 5.86 2.64 -3.57
N ARG A 782 6.48 1.85 -2.68
CA ARG A 782 5.91 0.58 -2.22
C ARG A 782 4.60 0.79 -1.48
N ARG A 783 4.57 1.73 -0.54
CA ARG A 783 3.37 2.08 0.23
C ARG A 783 2.24 2.50 -0.71
N ASP A 784 2.50 3.43 -1.61
CA ASP A 784 1.51 4.00 -2.50
C ASP A 784 0.99 2.97 -3.51
N ALA A 785 1.87 2.13 -4.07
CA ALA A 785 1.47 1.01 -4.93
C ALA A 785 0.51 0.04 -4.23
N LEU A 786 0.75 -0.29 -2.97
CA LEU A 786 -0.09 -1.19 -2.20
C LEU A 786 -1.41 -0.53 -1.75
N LEU A 787 -1.38 0.74 -1.35
CA LEU A 787 -2.59 1.45 -0.92
C LEU A 787 -3.54 1.75 -2.08
N GLN A 788 -3.00 2.16 -3.24
CA GLN A 788 -3.81 2.56 -4.40
C GLN A 788 -4.21 1.37 -5.28
N LEU A 789 -3.31 0.41 -5.47
CA LEU A 789 -3.44 -0.68 -6.44
C LEU A 789 -3.38 -2.08 -5.78
N GLY A 790 -3.55 -2.14 -4.45
CA GLY A 790 -3.54 -3.38 -3.69
C GLY A 790 -4.77 -4.25 -3.92
N PRO A 791 -4.73 -5.55 -3.51
CA PRO A 791 -5.76 -6.53 -3.86
C PRO A 791 -7.18 -6.16 -3.44
N TRP A 792 -7.38 -5.61 -2.23
CA TRP A 792 -8.70 -5.19 -1.75
C TRP A 792 -9.28 -4.01 -2.53
N THR A 793 -8.45 -2.98 -2.80
CA THR A 793 -8.85 -1.81 -3.60
C THR A 793 -9.21 -2.23 -5.02
N GLN A 794 -8.39 -3.09 -5.63
CA GLN A 794 -8.64 -3.63 -6.96
C GLN A 794 -9.90 -4.49 -7.02
N GLY A 795 -10.10 -5.38 -6.05
CA GLY A 795 -11.27 -6.24 -6.01
C GLY A 795 -12.58 -5.46 -5.98
N ARG A 796 -12.67 -4.43 -5.14
CA ARG A 796 -13.85 -3.57 -5.07
C ARG A 796 -14.10 -2.82 -6.35
N ARG A 797 -13.08 -2.12 -6.85
CA ARG A 797 -13.20 -1.35 -8.10
C ARG A 797 -13.68 -2.25 -9.25
N TYR A 798 -13.12 -3.46 -9.35
CA TYR A 798 -13.52 -4.38 -10.40
C TYR A 798 -14.94 -4.91 -10.22
N LEU A 799 -15.30 -5.27 -8.99
CA LEU A 799 -16.65 -5.74 -8.67
C LEU A 799 -17.72 -4.65 -8.95
N GLU A 800 -17.45 -3.40 -8.58
CA GLU A 800 -18.33 -2.25 -8.88
C GLU A 800 -18.53 -2.08 -10.39
N ILE A 801 -17.44 -2.18 -11.18
CA ILE A 801 -17.53 -2.16 -12.65
C ILE A 801 -18.43 -3.29 -13.15
N LEU A 802 -18.18 -4.54 -12.73
CA LEU A 802 -18.94 -5.70 -13.18
C LEU A 802 -20.42 -5.61 -12.78
N GLN A 803 -20.74 -5.07 -11.61
CA GLN A 803 -22.10 -4.86 -11.14
C GLN A 803 -22.85 -3.77 -11.90
N SER A 804 -22.13 -2.81 -12.49
CA SER A 804 -22.72 -1.68 -13.23
C SER A 804 -23.03 -2.00 -14.70
N VAL A 805 -22.50 -3.12 -15.24
CA VAL A 805 -22.69 -3.47 -16.65
C VAL A 805 -24.06 -4.10 -16.86
N GLU A 806 -24.81 -3.54 -17.80
CA GLU A 806 -26.11 -4.07 -18.23
C GLU A 806 -26.02 -4.69 -19.62
N PRO A 807 -26.70 -5.84 -19.88
CA PRO A 807 -26.72 -6.45 -21.20
C PRO A 807 -27.38 -5.51 -22.22
N ARG A 808 -26.77 -5.37 -23.39
CA ARG A 808 -27.32 -4.58 -24.48
C ARG A 808 -28.40 -5.36 -25.22
N THR A 809 -29.47 -4.66 -25.58
CA THR A 809 -30.54 -5.25 -26.42
C THR A 809 -30.22 -5.18 -27.91
N ARG A 810 -29.14 -4.54 -28.32
CA ARG A 810 -28.79 -4.28 -29.73
C ARG A 810 -27.92 -5.40 -30.29
N ARG A 811 -28.40 -6.11 -31.31
CA ARG A 811 -27.58 -7.07 -32.08
C ARG A 811 -26.62 -6.29 -33.00
N ALA A 812 -25.33 -6.56 -32.89
CA ALA A 812 -24.37 -6.13 -33.91
C ALA A 812 -24.64 -6.91 -35.20
N SER A 813 -24.59 -6.23 -36.34
CA SER A 813 -24.74 -6.86 -37.68
C SER A 813 -23.53 -6.44 -38.53
N GLY A 814 -23.12 -7.29 -39.48
CA GLY A 814 -22.05 -7.01 -40.44
C GLY A 814 -20.68 -7.57 -40.08
N TRP A 815 -20.64 -8.57 -39.18
CA TRP A 815 -19.41 -9.20 -38.67
C TRP A 815 -19.14 -10.57 -39.35
N GLU A 816 -20.07 -11.08 -40.13
CA GLU A 816 -20.03 -12.44 -40.73
C GLU A 816 -18.81 -12.63 -41.65
N ASP A 817 -18.38 -11.58 -42.35
CA ASP A 817 -17.24 -11.63 -43.27
C ASP A 817 -15.86 -11.62 -42.59
N VAL A 818 -15.80 -11.30 -41.29
CA VAL A 818 -14.55 -11.18 -40.49
C VAL A 818 -14.29 -12.46 -39.69
N LEU A 819 -15.28 -13.33 -39.53
CA LEU A 819 -15.13 -14.52 -38.73
C LEU A 819 -14.32 -15.60 -39.47
N LEU A 820 -13.44 -16.24 -38.73
CA LEU A 820 -12.66 -17.37 -39.17
C LEU A 820 -13.04 -18.61 -38.38
N ASP A 821 -13.13 -19.75 -39.10
CA ASP A 821 -13.18 -21.05 -38.43
C ASP A 821 -11.78 -21.43 -37.96
N GLU A 822 -11.65 -21.68 -36.69
CA GLU A 822 -10.42 -22.17 -36.09
C GLU A 822 -10.60 -23.59 -35.59
N PRO A 823 -9.59 -24.47 -35.79
CA PRO A 823 -9.67 -25.82 -35.23
C PRO A 823 -9.73 -25.75 -33.71
N PHE A 824 -10.58 -26.57 -33.14
CA PHE A 824 -10.74 -26.69 -31.70
C PHE A 824 -9.56 -27.49 -31.10
N GLU A 825 -8.51 -26.81 -30.70
CA GLU A 825 -7.39 -27.40 -29.94
C GLU A 825 -7.37 -26.79 -28.56
N PRO A 826 -7.50 -27.56 -27.45
CA PRO A 826 -7.41 -27.04 -26.10
C PRO A 826 -6.03 -26.46 -25.87
N ILE A 827 -5.97 -25.17 -25.53
CA ILE A 827 -4.74 -24.49 -25.13
C ILE A 827 -4.72 -24.42 -23.61
N GLY A 828 -3.69 -25.03 -23.00
CA GLY A 828 -3.40 -24.91 -21.59
C GLY A 828 -2.77 -23.54 -21.30
N LEU A 829 -3.17 -22.91 -20.21
CA LEU A 829 -2.57 -21.67 -19.71
C LEU A 829 -1.35 -21.98 -18.82
N GLU A 830 -0.39 -21.05 -18.75
CA GLU A 830 0.71 -21.15 -17.81
C GLU A 830 0.19 -21.25 -16.35
N PRO A 831 0.82 -22.09 -15.49
CA PRO A 831 0.45 -22.20 -14.09
C PRO A 831 0.55 -20.84 -13.37
N TYR A 832 -0.44 -20.56 -12.55
CA TYR A 832 -0.49 -19.33 -11.74
C TYR A 832 -0.77 -19.66 -10.26
N GLY A 833 -0.33 -18.81 -9.34
CA GLY A 833 -0.49 -18.99 -7.91
C GLY A 833 0.59 -19.91 -7.31
N GLU A 834 0.24 -20.74 -6.32
CA GLU A 834 1.18 -21.66 -5.66
C GLU A 834 1.88 -22.60 -6.65
N ALA A 835 1.17 -23.10 -7.66
CA ALA A 835 1.74 -23.93 -8.71
C ALA A 835 2.86 -23.24 -9.52
N ALA A 836 2.87 -21.91 -9.59
CA ALA A 836 3.94 -21.16 -10.24
C ALA A 836 5.16 -20.94 -9.31
N THR A 837 4.93 -20.90 -8.00
CA THR A 837 5.99 -20.70 -7.00
C THR A 837 6.73 -21.98 -6.62
N ASP A 838 6.14 -23.15 -6.82
CA ASP A 838 6.74 -24.46 -6.54
C ASP A 838 7.87 -24.88 -7.52
N ARG A 839 8.10 -24.09 -8.58
CA ARG A 839 9.23 -24.34 -9.49
C ARG A 839 10.51 -23.81 -8.87
N PRO A 840 11.60 -24.62 -8.78
CA PRO A 840 12.89 -24.15 -8.27
C PRO A 840 13.36 -22.96 -9.12
N GLU A 841 13.63 -21.84 -8.46
CA GLU A 841 14.18 -20.64 -9.10
C GLU A 841 15.52 -20.99 -9.77
N PRO A 842 15.70 -20.77 -11.08
CA PRO A 842 17.04 -20.79 -11.63
C PRO A 842 17.82 -19.62 -10.97
N PRO A 843 19.06 -19.87 -10.51
CA PRO A 843 19.84 -18.79 -9.92
C PRO A 843 19.98 -17.65 -10.93
N VAL A 844 19.74 -16.41 -10.49
CA VAL A 844 20.03 -15.19 -11.26
C VAL A 844 21.54 -15.12 -11.39
N VAL A 845 22.10 -15.73 -12.44
CA VAL A 845 23.51 -15.66 -12.77
C VAL A 845 23.69 -14.49 -13.73
N PRO A 846 24.31 -13.38 -13.30
CA PRO A 846 24.70 -12.35 -14.24
C PRO A 846 25.71 -12.97 -15.21
N VAL A 847 25.30 -13.18 -16.45
CA VAL A 847 26.23 -13.55 -17.51
C VAL A 847 27.01 -12.28 -17.88
N ARG A 848 28.19 -12.10 -17.31
CA ARG A 848 29.14 -11.09 -17.80
C ARG A 848 29.51 -11.46 -19.25
N ALA A 849 28.74 -10.96 -20.19
CA ALA A 849 28.99 -11.19 -21.61
C ALA A 849 29.97 -10.12 -22.09
N HIS A 850 31.13 -10.57 -22.61
CA HIS A 850 31.93 -9.73 -23.47
C HIS A 850 31.05 -9.27 -24.64
N LEU A 851 30.78 -7.98 -24.75
CA LEU A 851 29.91 -7.35 -25.75
C LEU A 851 30.22 -7.76 -27.20
N GLY A 852 31.42 -8.26 -27.49
CA GLY A 852 31.82 -8.81 -28.80
C GLY A 852 31.09 -10.07 -29.26
N ALA A 853 30.50 -10.85 -28.38
CA ALA A 853 29.82 -12.09 -28.72
C ALA A 853 28.36 -11.88 -29.18
N TRP A 854 27.72 -10.78 -28.77
CA TRP A 854 26.30 -10.52 -29.03
C TRP A 854 26.00 -9.97 -30.44
N ALA A 855 26.90 -9.20 -31.03
CA ALA A 855 26.74 -8.76 -32.42
C ALA A 855 26.69 -9.98 -33.40
N HIS A 856 27.31 -11.09 -33.02
CA HIS A 856 27.25 -12.34 -33.78
C HIS A 856 26.03 -13.20 -33.49
N LEU A 857 25.49 -13.18 -32.23
CA LEU A 857 24.27 -13.93 -31.88
C LEU A 857 23.01 -13.29 -32.48
N GLY A 858 22.89 -11.97 -32.50
CA GLY A 858 21.80 -11.26 -33.18
C GLY A 858 21.79 -11.50 -34.71
N THR A 859 22.94 -11.64 -35.32
CA THR A 859 23.06 -11.96 -36.76
C THR A 859 22.75 -13.45 -37.01
N LEU A 860 23.08 -14.35 -36.07
CA LEU A 860 22.74 -15.76 -36.15
C LEU A 860 21.25 -16.01 -35.87
N ALA A 861 20.63 -15.27 -34.93
CA ALA A 861 19.19 -15.35 -34.67
C ALA A 861 18.35 -14.85 -35.85
N ARG A 862 18.77 -13.76 -36.52
CA ARG A 862 18.12 -13.27 -37.78
C ARG A 862 18.27 -14.24 -38.95
N ARG A 863 19.41 -14.93 -39.04
CA ARG A 863 19.60 -16.00 -40.03
C ARG A 863 18.87 -17.31 -39.65
N GLY A 864 18.70 -17.58 -38.38
CA GLY A 864 17.90 -18.70 -37.83
C GLY A 864 16.41 -18.56 -38.14
N ALA A 865 15.85 -17.36 -38.02
CA ALA A 865 14.46 -17.07 -38.33
C ALA A 865 14.10 -17.33 -39.80
N GLY A 866 15.03 -17.05 -40.72
CA GLY A 866 14.90 -17.41 -42.12
C GLY A 866 14.93 -18.92 -42.40
N SER A 867 15.73 -19.69 -41.62
CA SER A 867 15.85 -21.13 -41.73
C SER A 867 14.67 -21.90 -41.11
N LEU A 868 14.02 -21.33 -40.07
CA LEU A 868 12.78 -21.90 -39.45
C LEU A 868 11.64 -22.01 -40.48
N ARG A 869 11.55 -21.09 -41.42
CA ARG A 869 10.52 -21.08 -42.48
C ARG A 869 10.69 -22.17 -43.54
N HIS A 870 11.93 -22.68 -43.73
CA HIS A 870 12.21 -23.65 -44.80
C HIS A 870 12.54 -25.07 -44.31
N ARG A 871 12.92 -25.28 -43.08
CA ARG A 871 13.48 -26.58 -42.60
C ARG A 871 12.88 -27.11 -41.32
N GLY A 872 11.98 -26.41 -40.65
CA GLY A 872 11.39 -26.81 -39.35
C GLY A 872 12.32 -26.57 -38.16
N VAL A 873 11.71 -26.54 -36.94
CA VAL A 873 12.38 -26.17 -35.67
C VAL A 873 13.58 -27.05 -35.33
N ARG A 874 13.46 -28.38 -35.51
CA ARG A 874 14.53 -29.33 -35.19
C ARG A 874 15.81 -29.14 -36.02
N ALA A 875 15.66 -29.01 -37.32
CA ALA A 875 16.79 -28.85 -38.22
C ALA A 875 17.47 -27.49 -38.06
N THR A 876 16.70 -26.45 -37.74
CA THR A 876 17.23 -25.11 -37.46
C THR A 876 18.02 -25.07 -36.14
N CYS A 877 17.50 -25.68 -35.06
CA CYS A 877 18.22 -25.82 -33.80
C CYS A 877 19.51 -26.65 -33.99
N GLY A 878 19.46 -27.70 -34.81
CA GLY A 878 20.62 -28.51 -35.13
C GLY A 878 21.75 -27.70 -35.77
N LEU A 879 21.43 -26.90 -36.79
CA LEU A 879 22.38 -26.04 -37.48
C LEU A 879 23.00 -24.93 -36.62
N VAL A 880 22.18 -24.35 -35.70
CA VAL A 880 22.64 -23.33 -34.72
C VAL A 880 23.60 -23.95 -33.71
N LEU A 881 23.26 -25.11 -33.16
CA LEU A 881 24.10 -25.83 -32.20
C LEU A 881 25.39 -26.32 -32.82
N GLU A 882 25.37 -26.82 -34.04
CA GLU A 882 26.58 -27.24 -34.78
C GLU A 882 27.51 -26.06 -35.10
N ARG A 883 26.98 -24.88 -35.48
CA ARG A 883 27.77 -23.67 -35.71
C ARG A 883 28.33 -23.05 -34.44
N LEU A 884 27.59 -23.11 -33.34
CA LEU A 884 28.07 -22.72 -31.99
C LEU A 884 29.18 -23.66 -31.53
N GLY A 885 29.01 -24.97 -31.75
CA GLY A 885 30.01 -25.99 -31.37
C GLY A 885 31.34 -25.82 -32.11
N ARG A 886 31.31 -25.43 -33.39
CA ARG A 886 32.54 -25.15 -34.18
C ARG A 886 33.29 -23.89 -33.79
N ARG A 887 32.64 -22.97 -33.05
CA ARG A 887 33.28 -21.70 -32.58
C ARG A 887 33.75 -21.72 -31.16
N LEU A 888 33.38 -22.73 -30.38
CA LEU A 888 33.78 -22.87 -28.97
C LEU A 888 34.90 -23.92 -28.90
N GLU A 889 36.05 -23.53 -28.36
CA GLU A 889 37.16 -24.47 -28.11
C GLU A 889 36.90 -25.30 -26.85
N GLY A 890 37.26 -26.59 -26.87
CA GLY A 890 37.22 -27.50 -25.73
C GLY A 890 36.02 -28.46 -25.67
N ARG A 891 35.78 -29.02 -24.49
CA ARG A 891 34.79 -30.11 -24.30
C ARG A 891 33.33 -29.68 -24.57
N LEU A 892 33.01 -28.43 -24.33
CA LEU A 892 31.65 -27.88 -24.55
C LEU A 892 31.36 -27.71 -26.07
N GLY A 893 32.30 -27.20 -26.83
CA GLY A 893 32.16 -27.06 -28.29
C GLY A 893 31.91 -28.43 -28.98
N ARG A 894 32.66 -29.46 -28.65
CA ARG A 894 32.46 -30.84 -29.15
C ARG A 894 31.14 -31.49 -28.70
N ARG A 895 30.57 -31.07 -27.56
CA ARG A 895 29.24 -31.56 -27.13
C ARG A 895 28.11 -30.89 -27.91
N LEU A 896 28.18 -29.58 -28.12
CA LEU A 896 27.18 -28.82 -28.91
C LEU A 896 27.18 -29.22 -30.39
N GLU A 897 28.36 -29.47 -30.94
CA GLU A 897 28.48 -29.93 -32.33
C GLU A 897 27.88 -31.34 -32.54
N ARG A 898 28.05 -32.24 -31.55
CA ARG A 898 27.43 -33.59 -31.56
C ARG A 898 25.92 -33.52 -31.38
N LEU A 899 25.43 -32.60 -30.52
CA LEU A 899 23.99 -32.39 -30.30
C LEU A 899 23.36 -31.75 -31.57
N GLY A 900 24.06 -30.82 -32.21
CA GLY A 900 23.65 -30.20 -33.43
C GLY A 900 23.47 -31.22 -34.58
N ARG A 901 24.42 -32.14 -34.74
CA ARG A 901 24.35 -33.24 -35.73
C ARG A 901 23.29 -34.28 -35.46
N ARG A 902 22.82 -34.41 -34.22
CA ARG A 902 21.72 -35.33 -33.84
C ARG A 902 20.33 -34.72 -34.08
N LEU A 903 20.23 -33.39 -34.13
CA LEU A 903 18.97 -32.65 -34.31
C LEU A 903 18.77 -32.20 -35.79
N GLY A 904 19.83 -32.12 -36.60
CA GLY A 904 19.79 -31.89 -38.03
C GLY A 904 19.61 -33.19 -38.80
#